data_30340bf196563797799807fafc64c85d
#
_entry.id   30340bf196563797799807fafc64c85d
#
_cell.length_a   1.000
_cell.length_b   1.000
_cell.length_c   1.000
_cell.angle_alpha   90.00
_cell.angle_beta   90.00
_cell.angle_gamma   90.00
#
_symmetry.space_group_name_H-M   'P 1'
#
loop_
_entity.id
_entity.type
_entity.pdbx_description
1 polymer ?
#
loop_
_entity_poly.entity_id
_entity_poly.type
_entity_poly.pdbx_seq_one_letter_code
_entity_poly.pdbx_strand_id
1 'polypeptide(L)'
;MMSGKSLTVFTIAALLMAAIPSIATAGTDADLQALKWRNIGPFNGGRGTTVVGHPTDKNVFYFGHGSGGLWKTEDAGTYWTQVGAGQFNYASVGAMAIYEKNPDIMYVGLGEPQLRQSVSWGDGMYKTTDGGETWEHIGLETSLHIARVRVHPDNPDVVYVASMGHAFGPTEDRGVFRTKDGGTTWEKVLYQNDLTGAIDLVMSPGDPDVLFAALWTFERKAWGSFFGGPDGGIWRSQDGGDTWQEITSNPGLPEGDAGRIGLTMSAADPDRVYALVDSATKSGLYRSDDAGDSWRFVSGDANVTARPFYFTHIYADPNNADNLWSPGNKLWRSVDGGENWILEPSIKDDFQDIWIDPEDPNRMIVTCDGGTAVSLTGGKTWSSFANQSGVQFYRVDTDDQFPYRVYGNSQDLLVYSIPSSSRWGGIPLHMTDSIGNGETGRAIPKPGDPNIVYSLSTGATFGGAAQFTVNNLKTGQTEPRSVWPEILFGTPASDFTYRFNGQAPFLVSPHDPNTTYFAGNVVFRTRDEGMTWEIISDDLTHNMTDKMKVAGSTWLPEYFGQEIFSTIHRLEESPHEQGVLWAGTDDGRLWITRNDGGEWNEVTPPNLPELSAIYEIEISPHNPATTYIAITRYRKADDYEPYLLKTSDYGKTWTRLDGTFPKGHVTKTIREDTVRQGLLFVGTETGVFVSIDDGATWRPMNLNMPALPVFDLEVKNADLIAATHGAGFWILDDISPLRQYAAELADKKAHLFKPSDHTRFGYNWWIDYGGGPPSDQKYFFVRNAEPGYTFYERGVVNGERKRDFIDAGDARPLGAIIYYLLSDQAGEVSLTILDAEGNEIR
;
A
#
# COMPACT_ATOMS: atom_id res chain seq x y z
N MET A 1 12.17 21.44 -49.19
CA MET A 1 11.59 20.18 -49.58
C MET A 1 12.68 19.12 -49.56
N MET A 2 12.86 18.44 -48.47
CA MET A 2 13.65 17.20 -48.39
C MET A 2 12.87 16.24 -47.49
N SER A 3 12.37 15.16 -48.11
CA SER A 3 11.63 14.10 -47.45
C SER A 3 12.62 13.23 -46.66
N GLY A 4 12.76 13.44 -45.39
CA GLY A 4 13.51 12.54 -44.52
C GLY A 4 12.66 11.31 -44.22
N LYS A 5 12.96 10.18 -44.80
CA LYS A 5 12.46 8.87 -44.38
C LYS A 5 13.20 8.51 -43.07
N SER A 6 12.51 8.57 -41.96
CA SER A 6 13.04 8.07 -40.69
C SER A 6 12.71 6.58 -40.60
N LEU A 7 13.72 5.76 -40.57
CA LEU A 7 13.61 4.31 -40.35
C LEU A 7 13.70 4.04 -38.84
N THR A 8 12.62 3.58 -38.24
CA THR A 8 12.63 3.09 -36.85
C THR A 8 12.80 1.57 -36.91
N VAL A 9 13.88 1.09 -36.33
CA VAL A 9 14.19 -0.34 -36.25
C VAL A 9 13.42 -0.95 -35.09
N PHE A 10 12.55 -1.92 -35.39
CA PHE A 10 11.96 -2.80 -34.36
C PHE A 10 12.69 -4.13 -34.37
N THR A 11 13.35 -4.46 -33.27
CA THR A 11 13.99 -5.76 -33.08
C THR A 11 13.02 -6.68 -32.38
N ILE A 12 12.55 -7.74 -33.07
CA ILE A 12 11.80 -8.83 -32.41
C ILE A 12 12.82 -9.82 -31.87
N ALA A 13 13.00 -9.88 -30.57
CA ALA A 13 13.80 -10.90 -29.89
C ALA A 13 12.92 -12.14 -29.63
N ALA A 14 13.20 -13.22 -30.30
CA ALA A 14 12.66 -14.54 -29.95
C ALA A 14 13.47 -15.11 -28.78
N LEU A 15 12.85 -15.23 -27.59
CA LEU A 15 13.45 -15.90 -26.43
C LEU A 15 13.37 -17.42 -26.61
N LEU A 16 14.53 -18.08 -26.68
CA LEU A 16 14.65 -19.50 -26.36
C LEU A 16 14.80 -19.62 -24.84
N MET A 17 13.74 -20.03 -24.15
CA MET A 17 13.81 -20.39 -22.73
C MET A 17 14.28 -21.84 -22.57
N ALA A 18 15.39 -22.01 -21.85
CA ALA A 18 15.76 -23.29 -21.26
C ALA A 18 14.80 -23.59 -20.10
N ALA A 19 14.13 -24.74 -20.15
CA ALA A 19 13.17 -25.15 -19.15
C ALA A 19 13.84 -25.45 -17.79
N ILE A 20 13.55 -24.64 -16.81
CA ILE A 20 13.69 -24.98 -15.39
C ILE A 20 12.30 -25.47 -14.94
N PRO A 21 12.17 -26.59 -14.20
CA PRO A 21 10.86 -27.05 -13.76
C PRO A 21 10.29 -26.09 -12.72
N SER A 22 9.31 -25.31 -13.11
CA SER A 22 8.54 -24.48 -12.21
C SER A 22 7.51 -25.33 -11.47
N ILE A 23 7.51 -25.20 -10.15
CA ILE A 23 6.39 -25.59 -9.29
C ILE A 23 5.15 -24.82 -9.78
N ALA A 24 4.06 -25.56 -9.98
CA ALA A 24 2.83 -25.07 -10.56
C ALA A 24 2.18 -23.98 -9.67
N THR A 25 2.48 -22.73 -9.96
CA THR A 25 1.56 -21.63 -9.70
C THR A 25 0.42 -21.74 -10.70
N ALA A 26 -0.83 -21.50 -10.26
CA ALA A 26 -2.03 -21.53 -11.09
C ALA A 26 -1.76 -20.78 -12.40
N GLY A 27 -1.94 -21.47 -13.53
CA GLY A 27 -1.41 -21.10 -14.82
C GLY A 27 -1.73 -19.66 -15.21
N THR A 28 -0.69 -18.86 -15.36
CA THR A 28 -0.74 -17.63 -16.19
C THR A 28 -0.99 -18.11 -17.61
N ASP A 29 -2.18 -17.83 -18.13
CA ASP A 29 -2.54 -18.18 -19.48
C ASP A 29 -1.55 -17.49 -20.44
N ALA A 30 -0.87 -18.27 -21.24
CA ALA A 30 0.15 -17.80 -22.20
C ALA A 30 -0.32 -16.63 -23.08
N ASP A 31 -1.63 -16.52 -23.26
CA ASP A 31 -2.30 -15.50 -24.08
C ASP A 31 -2.21 -14.07 -23.52
N LEU A 32 -2.00 -13.90 -22.18
CA LEU A 32 -1.92 -12.58 -21.54
C LEU A 32 -0.48 -12.10 -21.34
N GLN A 33 0.53 -12.98 -21.45
CA GLN A 33 1.92 -12.67 -21.11
C GLN A 33 2.57 -11.55 -21.93
N ALA A 34 2.00 -11.21 -23.07
CA ALA A 34 2.48 -10.10 -23.92
C ALA A 34 2.07 -8.72 -23.37
N LEU A 35 1.06 -8.67 -22.54
CA LEU A 35 0.61 -7.44 -21.88
C LEU A 35 1.59 -7.07 -20.75
N LYS A 36 1.84 -5.78 -20.56
CA LYS A 36 2.77 -5.31 -19.53
C LYS A 36 2.23 -4.07 -18.82
N TRP A 37 2.26 -4.12 -17.52
CA TRP A 37 2.03 -2.96 -16.68
C TRP A 37 3.26 -2.05 -16.66
N ARG A 38 3.02 -0.77 -16.63
CA ARG A 38 4.02 0.29 -16.53
C ARG A 38 3.76 1.12 -15.27
N ASN A 39 4.78 1.24 -14.40
CA ASN A 39 4.69 2.10 -13.24
C ASN A 39 4.93 3.56 -13.66
N ILE A 40 3.96 4.43 -13.43
CA ILE A 40 4.08 5.86 -13.76
C ILE A 40 4.46 6.73 -12.55
N GLY A 41 4.64 6.12 -11.38
CA GLY A 41 4.97 6.83 -10.14
C GLY A 41 3.73 7.36 -9.38
N PRO A 42 3.87 8.45 -8.62
CA PRO A 42 5.07 9.29 -8.50
C PRO A 42 6.20 8.56 -7.77
N PHE A 43 7.44 8.90 -8.14
CA PHE A 43 8.62 8.40 -7.43
C PHE A 43 8.81 9.23 -6.15
N ASN A 44 8.04 8.89 -5.16
CA ASN A 44 8.12 9.41 -3.79
C ASN A 44 7.97 8.23 -2.83
N GLY A 45 8.69 8.29 -1.72
CA GLY A 45 8.59 7.25 -0.70
C GLY A 45 7.19 7.15 -0.12
N GLY A 46 6.86 6.00 0.38
CA GLY A 46 5.66 5.71 1.14
C GLY A 46 6.04 5.01 2.44
N ARG A 47 5.06 4.39 3.08
CA ARG A 47 5.21 3.80 4.41
C ARG A 47 6.22 2.65 4.45
N GLY A 48 7.38 2.88 5.05
CA GLY A 48 8.29 1.81 5.44
C GLY A 48 7.98 1.30 6.86
N THR A 49 8.23 0.03 7.09
CA THR A 49 7.88 -0.67 8.34
C THR A 49 9.10 -1.19 9.09
N THR A 50 10.12 -1.63 8.39
CA THR A 50 11.31 -2.24 8.98
C THR A 50 12.54 -2.00 8.12
N VAL A 51 13.72 -1.91 8.74
CA VAL A 51 14.98 -1.63 8.07
C VAL A 51 16.12 -2.48 8.62
N VAL A 52 17.10 -2.81 7.78
CA VAL A 52 18.34 -3.46 8.19
C VAL A 52 19.49 -3.11 7.24
N GLY A 53 20.70 -2.95 7.79
CA GLY A 53 21.94 -2.84 7.02
C GLY A 53 22.63 -4.19 6.86
N HIS A 54 23.31 -4.37 5.73
CA HIS A 54 24.13 -5.56 5.51
C HIS A 54 25.36 -5.52 6.42
N PRO A 55 25.71 -6.60 7.15
CA PRO A 55 26.76 -6.57 8.17
C PRO A 55 28.15 -6.29 7.62
N THR A 56 28.48 -6.72 6.41
CA THR A 56 29.84 -6.61 5.83
C THR A 56 29.93 -5.65 4.64
N ASP A 57 28.90 -5.53 3.80
CA ASP A 57 28.88 -4.55 2.71
C ASP A 57 28.26 -3.24 3.19
N LYS A 58 29.11 -2.22 3.27
CA LYS A 58 28.71 -0.92 3.86
C LYS A 58 27.75 -0.09 3.01
N ASN A 59 27.53 -0.44 1.74
CA ASN A 59 26.63 0.23 0.83
C ASN A 59 25.27 -0.48 0.72
N VAL A 60 25.16 -1.71 1.23
CA VAL A 60 23.95 -2.52 1.09
C VAL A 60 23.04 -2.34 2.30
N PHE A 61 21.77 -2.05 2.00
CA PHE A 61 20.69 -1.94 2.98
C PHE A 61 19.40 -2.51 2.41
N TYR A 62 18.50 -2.88 3.30
CA TYR A 62 17.17 -3.37 2.97
C TYR A 62 16.10 -2.60 3.74
N PHE A 63 14.93 -2.42 3.14
CA PHE A 63 13.75 -1.96 3.87
C PHE A 63 12.50 -2.71 3.43
N GLY A 64 11.61 -2.94 4.38
CA GLY A 64 10.26 -3.44 4.15
C GLY A 64 9.27 -2.30 4.06
N HIS A 65 8.34 -2.39 3.11
CA HIS A 65 7.24 -1.45 2.94
C HIS A 65 5.94 -2.07 3.45
N GLY A 66 5.05 -1.26 4.04
CA GLY A 66 3.77 -1.73 4.59
C GLY A 66 2.84 -2.38 3.57
N SER A 67 3.01 -2.09 2.29
CA SER A 67 2.20 -2.68 1.21
C SER A 67 2.87 -2.62 -0.17
N GLY A 68 4.17 -2.32 -0.21
CA GLY A 68 4.95 -2.15 -1.45
C GLY A 68 6.13 -3.12 -1.61
N GLY A 69 6.22 -4.17 -0.80
CA GLY A 69 7.23 -5.22 -0.90
C GLY A 69 8.53 -4.93 -0.16
N LEU A 70 9.54 -5.75 -0.44
CA LEU A 70 10.88 -5.67 0.11
C LEU A 70 11.82 -5.01 -0.90
N TRP A 71 12.67 -4.10 -0.43
CA TRP A 71 13.57 -3.31 -1.25
C TRP A 71 15.01 -3.42 -0.78
N LYS A 72 15.96 -3.40 -1.73
CA LYS A 72 17.41 -3.45 -1.52
C LYS A 72 18.07 -2.27 -2.22
N THR A 73 19.06 -1.65 -1.58
CA THR A 73 20.04 -0.77 -2.23
C THR A 73 21.43 -1.37 -2.14
N GLU A 74 22.27 -1.11 -3.12
CA GLU A 74 23.69 -1.50 -3.17
C GLU A 74 24.63 -0.28 -3.25
N ASP A 75 24.08 0.91 -2.98
CA ASP A 75 24.77 2.18 -3.13
C ASP A 75 24.31 3.25 -2.12
N ALA A 76 24.04 2.77 -0.90
CA ALA A 76 23.67 3.60 0.25
C ALA A 76 22.43 4.48 -0.01
N GLY A 77 21.41 3.92 -0.65
CA GLY A 77 20.13 4.56 -0.84
C GLY A 77 20.00 5.47 -2.06
N THR A 78 20.95 5.40 -3.00
CA THR A 78 20.86 6.18 -4.24
C THR A 78 19.87 5.52 -5.21
N TYR A 79 19.92 4.19 -5.36
CA TYR A 79 18.98 3.41 -6.15
C TYR A 79 18.42 2.24 -5.34
N TRP A 80 17.15 1.97 -5.51
CA TRP A 80 16.47 0.88 -4.83
C TRP A 80 15.90 -0.12 -5.83
N THR A 81 16.10 -1.39 -5.56
CA THR A 81 15.54 -2.50 -6.34
C THR A 81 14.59 -3.29 -5.46
N GLN A 82 13.40 -3.60 -5.98
CA GLN A 82 12.50 -4.51 -5.29
C GLN A 82 13.05 -5.95 -5.39
N VAL A 83 13.14 -6.63 -4.26
CA VAL A 83 13.57 -8.05 -4.17
C VAL A 83 12.38 -8.92 -3.78
N GLY A 84 12.40 -10.20 -4.18
CA GLY A 84 11.30 -11.12 -3.92
C GLY A 84 10.01 -10.81 -4.71
N ALA A 85 10.04 -9.90 -5.68
CA ALA A 85 8.90 -9.58 -6.51
C ALA A 85 8.39 -10.83 -7.25
N GLY A 86 7.09 -11.15 -7.09
CA GLY A 86 6.47 -12.36 -7.63
C GLY A 86 6.79 -13.65 -6.86
N GLN A 87 7.56 -13.59 -5.77
CA GLN A 87 7.85 -14.71 -4.88
C GLN A 87 7.11 -14.60 -3.54
N PHE A 88 6.74 -13.39 -3.14
CA PHE A 88 5.83 -13.15 -2.01
C PHE A 88 4.39 -13.14 -2.49
N ASN A 89 3.49 -13.75 -1.72
CA ASN A 89 2.06 -13.76 -2.02
C ASN A 89 1.39 -12.41 -1.68
N TYR A 90 1.98 -11.66 -0.75
CA TYR A 90 1.53 -10.34 -0.30
C TYR A 90 2.70 -9.35 -0.29
N ALA A 91 2.41 -8.08 -0.49
CA ALA A 91 3.43 -7.03 -0.52
C ALA A 91 3.67 -6.35 0.84
N SER A 92 2.97 -6.75 1.88
CA SER A 92 3.12 -6.15 3.21
C SER A 92 4.28 -6.80 3.96
N VAL A 93 5.36 -6.07 4.22
CA VAL A 93 6.50 -6.56 5.00
C VAL A 93 6.39 -5.99 6.41
N GLY A 94 6.40 -6.84 7.43
CA GLY A 94 6.30 -6.44 8.84
C GLY A 94 7.65 -6.35 9.55
N ALA A 95 8.48 -7.37 9.38
CA ALA A 95 9.77 -7.46 10.04
C ALA A 95 10.80 -8.24 9.20
N MET A 96 12.10 -7.98 9.42
CA MET A 96 13.16 -8.74 8.79
C MET A 96 14.37 -8.91 9.72
N ALA A 97 15.17 -9.94 9.47
CA ALA A 97 16.45 -10.15 10.12
C ALA A 97 17.46 -10.81 9.16
N ILE A 98 18.72 -10.39 9.26
CA ILE A 98 19.87 -10.98 8.54
C ILE A 98 20.70 -11.77 9.54
N TYR A 99 21.17 -12.95 9.15
CA TYR A 99 22.15 -13.69 9.93
C TYR A 99 23.53 -13.08 9.72
N GLU A 100 24.07 -12.41 10.74
CA GLU A 100 25.28 -11.58 10.62
C GLU A 100 26.54 -12.33 10.13
N LYS A 101 26.67 -13.62 10.50
CA LYS A 101 27.84 -14.44 10.12
C LYS A 101 27.80 -14.96 8.68
N ASN A 102 26.59 -15.03 8.10
CA ASN A 102 26.37 -15.33 6.69
C ASN A 102 25.15 -14.53 6.19
N PRO A 103 25.35 -13.33 5.64
CA PRO A 103 24.29 -12.44 5.25
C PRO A 103 23.47 -12.91 4.03
N ASP A 104 23.86 -13.99 3.36
CA ASP A 104 23.02 -14.65 2.37
C ASP A 104 21.77 -15.28 3.00
N ILE A 105 21.79 -15.52 4.32
CA ILE A 105 20.63 -16.05 5.07
C ILE A 105 19.85 -14.89 5.68
N MET A 106 18.61 -14.74 5.23
CA MET A 106 17.69 -13.72 5.74
C MET A 106 16.32 -14.34 6.00
N TYR A 107 15.59 -13.72 6.94
CA TYR A 107 14.23 -14.05 7.28
C TYR A 107 13.35 -12.81 7.19
N VAL A 108 12.18 -12.95 6.56
CA VAL A 108 11.20 -11.87 6.40
C VAL A 108 9.84 -12.37 6.86
N GLY A 109 9.21 -11.60 7.75
CA GLY A 109 7.84 -11.79 8.19
C GLY A 109 6.93 -10.79 7.50
N LEU A 110 5.82 -11.25 6.95
CA LEU A 110 4.86 -10.40 6.26
C LEU A 110 3.77 -9.84 7.19
N GLY A 111 3.09 -8.78 6.74
CA GLY A 111 2.04 -8.07 7.45
C GLY A 111 2.54 -6.96 8.38
N GLU A 112 2.19 -5.71 8.05
CA GLU A 112 2.64 -4.55 8.82
C GLU A 112 2.11 -4.55 10.27
N PRO A 113 2.95 -4.20 11.28
CA PRO A 113 2.56 -4.19 12.69
C PRO A 113 1.91 -2.86 13.14
N GLN A 114 1.84 -1.86 12.28
CA GLN A 114 1.23 -0.57 12.57
C GLN A 114 -0.29 -0.64 12.34
N LEU A 115 -1.06 -0.69 13.42
CA LEU A 115 -2.51 -0.88 13.39
C LEU A 115 -3.27 0.38 12.96
N ARG A 116 -3.22 0.71 11.68
CA ARG A 116 -4.01 1.78 11.07
C ARG A 116 -5.23 1.24 10.31
N GLN A 117 -6.08 2.13 9.79
CA GLN A 117 -7.31 1.71 9.10
C GLN A 117 -7.06 0.90 7.83
N SER A 118 -6.00 1.23 7.08
CA SER A 118 -5.61 0.56 5.83
C SER A 118 -4.47 -0.43 6.01
N VAL A 119 -4.29 -0.98 7.22
CA VAL A 119 -3.25 -1.98 7.50
C VAL A 119 -3.37 -3.17 6.55
N SER A 120 -2.25 -3.52 5.90
CA SER A 120 -2.14 -4.65 5.00
C SER A 120 -1.55 -5.85 5.72
N TRP A 121 -2.08 -7.02 5.40
CA TRP A 121 -1.67 -8.28 6.02
C TRP A 121 -0.70 -9.06 5.15
N GLY A 122 -0.16 -10.13 5.71
CA GLY A 122 0.71 -11.10 5.04
C GLY A 122 0.22 -12.52 5.23
N ASP A 123 1.12 -13.47 5.03
CA ASP A 123 0.89 -14.92 5.17
C ASP A 123 2.05 -15.64 5.88
N GLY A 124 2.66 -15.01 6.87
CA GLY A 124 3.70 -15.61 7.70
C GLY A 124 5.12 -15.31 7.27
N MET A 125 5.98 -16.33 7.25
CA MET A 125 7.42 -16.20 7.20
C MET A 125 8.02 -16.68 5.88
N TYR A 126 9.05 -15.97 5.42
CA TYR A 126 9.87 -16.30 4.25
C TYR A 126 11.36 -16.34 4.62
N LYS A 127 12.11 -17.19 3.93
CA LYS A 127 13.56 -17.34 4.09
C LYS A 127 14.26 -17.28 2.73
N THR A 128 15.42 -16.66 2.70
CA THR A 128 16.41 -16.78 1.61
C THR A 128 17.72 -17.37 2.15
N THR A 129 18.50 -17.98 1.27
CA THR A 129 19.86 -18.48 1.55
C THR A 129 20.87 -18.05 0.48
N ASP A 130 20.47 -17.10 -0.38
CA ASP A 130 21.24 -16.59 -1.52
C ASP A 130 21.22 -15.04 -1.61
N GLY A 131 21.07 -14.36 -0.46
CA GLY A 131 21.12 -12.91 -0.37
C GLY A 131 19.89 -12.19 -0.97
N GLY A 132 18.74 -12.92 -1.07
CA GLY A 132 17.47 -12.38 -1.51
C GLY A 132 17.16 -12.63 -3.00
N GLU A 133 17.94 -13.44 -3.71
CA GLU A 133 17.64 -13.82 -5.10
C GLU A 133 16.42 -14.74 -5.16
N THR A 134 16.34 -15.73 -4.25
CA THR A 134 15.19 -16.62 -4.13
C THR A 134 14.65 -16.65 -2.71
N TRP A 135 13.32 -16.80 -2.59
CA TRP A 135 12.61 -16.83 -1.31
C TRP A 135 11.72 -18.06 -1.21
N GLU A 136 11.76 -18.71 -0.05
CA GLU A 136 10.92 -19.85 0.29
C GLU A 136 9.95 -19.44 1.40
N HIS A 137 8.66 -19.77 1.23
CA HIS A 137 7.67 -19.65 2.29
C HIS A 137 7.88 -20.78 3.31
N ILE A 138 8.08 -20.42 4.58
CA ILE A 138 8.50 -21.33 5.63
C ILE A 138 7.48 -21.46 6.78
N GLY A 139 6.20 -21.13 6.53
CA GLY A 139 5.09 -21.37 7.46
C GLY A 139 4.60 -20.14 8.20
N LEU A 140 3.78 -20.35 9.23
CA LEU A 140 3.01 -19.33 9.95
C LEU A 140 1.99 -18.60 9.06
N GLU A 141 1.36 -19.30 8.11
CA GLU A 141 0.47 -18.75 7.07
C GLU A 141 -0.71 -17.97 7.64
N THR A 142 -1.15 -18.34 8.84
CA THR A 142 -2.27 -17.71 9.54
C THR A 142 -1.82 -16.59 10.50
N SER A 143 -0.52 -16.36 10.65
CA SER A 143 0.04 -15.19 11.35
C SER A 143 0.09 -14.01 10.39
N LEU A 144 -1.00 -13.25 10.30
CA LEU A 144 -1.19 -12.22 9.29
C LEU A 144 -0.33 -10.96 9.52
N HIS A 145 0.23 -10.78 10.73
CA HIS A 145 1.06 -9.62 11.07
C HIS A 145 2.25 -10.05 11.93
N ILE A 146 3.46 -9.89 11.38
CA ILE A 146 4.72 -10.22 12.05
C ILE A 146 5.43 -8.92 12.49
N ALA A 147 5.58 -8.72 13.80
CA ALA A 147 6.12 -7.48 14.35
C ALA A 147 7.65 -7.47 14.49
N ARG A 148 8.25 -8.62 14.82
CA ARG A 148 9.71 -8.75 14.97
C ARG A 148 10.20 -10.14 14.59
N VAL A 149 11.41 -10.19 14.07
CA VAL A 149 12.18 -11.43 13.81
C VAL A 149 13.55 -11.31 14.48
N ARG A 150 14.01 -12.36 15.18
CA ARG A 150 15.34 -12.45 15.78
C ARG A 150 16.01 -13.77 15.41
N VAL A 151 17.16 -13.70 14.78
CA VAL A 151 17.99 -14.86 14.43
C VAL A 151 19.04 -15.03 15.52
N HIS A 152 19.22 -16.26 15.99
CA HIS A 152 20.26 -16.57 16.98
C HIS A 152 21.66 -16.32 16.40
N PRO A 153 22.57 -15.60 17.10
CA PRO A 153 23.84 -15.14 16.52
C PRO A 153 24.82 -16.27 16.14
N ASP A 154 24.66 -17.47 16.73
CA ASP A 154 25.55 -18.62 16.49
C ASP A 154 24.88 -19.71 15.64
N ASN A 155 23.56 -19.67 15.44
CA ASN A 155 22.84 -20.70 14.71
C ASN A 155 21.73 -20.09 13.84
N PRO A 156 21.90 -20.02 12.51
CA PRO A 156 20.91 -19.41 11.63
C PRO A 156 19.57 -20.15 11.59
N ASP A 157 19.52 -21.40 12.02
CA ASP A 157 18.30 -22.21 12.02
C ASP A 157 17.44 -22.00 13.29
N VAL A 158 17.96 -21.27 14.30
CA VAL A 158 17.20 -20.87 15.50
C VAL A 158 16.69 -19.45 15.29
N VAL A 159 15.36 -19.29 15.16
CA VAL A 159 14.73 -18.00 14.90
C VAL A 159 13.50 -17.83 15.77
N TYR A 160 13.35 -16.64 16.32
CA TYR A 160 12.20 -16.23 17.11
C TYR A 160 11.39 -15.17 16.36
N VAL A 161 10.06 -15.29 16.42
CA VAL A 161 9.13 -14.41 15.73
C VAL A 161 8.09 -13.89 16.71
N ALA A 162 7.93 -12.57 16.79
CA ALA A 162 6.83 -11.93 17.48
C ALA A 162 5.64 -11.79 16.51
N SER A 163 4.60 -12.56 16.75
CA SER A 163 3.37 -12.55 15.96
C SER A 163 2.27 -11.77 16.67
N MET A 164 1.67 -10.82 15.94
CA MET A 164 0.46 -10.13 16.34
C MET A 164 -0.80 -10.93 15.96
N GLY A 165 -0.70 -11.92 15.08
CA GLY A 165 -1.85 -12.67 14.56
C GLY A 165 -2.74 -11.82 13.65
N HIS A 166 -4.06 -11.88 13.82
CA HIS A 166 -5.03 -11.09 13.07
C HIS A 166 -5.23 -9.69 13.70
N ALA A 167 -5.26 -8.65 12.87
CA ALA A 167 -5.58 -7.30 13.35
C ALA A 167 -7.08 -7.12 13.64
N PHE A 168 -7.94 -7.78 12.86
CA PHE A 168 -9.39 -7.51 12.84
C PHE A 168 -10.24 -8.52 13.61
N GLY A 169 -9.62 -9.54 14.21
CA GLY A 169 -10.31 -10.56 14.98
C GLY A 169 -9.44 -11.29 15.98
N PRO A 170 -10.05 -12.07 16.89
CA PRO A 170 -9.33 -12.96 17.76
C PRO A 170 -8.72 -14.12 16.98
N THR A 171 -7.51 -14.55 17.38
CA THR A 171 -6.81 -15.68 16.76
C THR A 171 -5.83 -16.31 17.73
N GLU A 172 -5.65 -17.63 17.62
CA GLU A 172 -4.63 -18.37 18.37
C GLU A 172 -3.21 -18.15 17.79
N ASP A 173 -3.07 -17.47 16.64
CA ASP A 173 -1.77 -17.24 15.96
C ASP A 173 -1.01 -16.03 16.53
N ARG A 174 -1.29 -15.66 17.75
CA ARG A 174 -0.64 -14.58 18.53
C ARG A 174 0.42 -15.11 19.45
N GLY A 175 1.43 -14.29 19.75
CA GLY A 175 2.49 -14.60 20.72
C GLY A 175 3.88 -14.74 20.11
N VAL A 176 4.78 -15.47 20.77
CA VAL A 176 6.13 -15.73 20.27
C VAL A 176 6.22 -17.15 19.74
N PHE A 177 6.70 -17.26 18.51
CA PHE A 177 7.00 -18.52 17.84
C PHE A 177 8.52 -18.70 17.72
N ARG A 178 8.97 -19.95 17.79
CA ARG A 178 10.37 -20.33 17.61
C ARG A 178 10.50 -21.46 16.61
N THR A 179 11.50 -21.40 15.74
CA THR A 179 12.01 -22.56 15.00
C THR A 179 13.41 -22.93 15.49
N LYS A 180 13.78 -24.21 15.40
CA LYS A 180 15.13 -24.73 15.66
C LYS A 180 15.71 -25.44 14.43
N ASP A 181 14.99 -25.42 13.30
CA ASP A 181 15.30 -26.12 12.06
C ASP A 181 15.15 -25.25 10.80
N GLY A 182 15.34 -23.94 11.00
CA GLY A 182 15.35 -22.96 9.91
C GLY A 182 13.99 -22.69 9.29
N GLY A 183 12.89 -22.95 10.01
CA GLY A 183 11.53 -22.69 9.58
C GLY A 183 10.78 -23.93 9.08
N THR A 184 11.41 -25.13 9.10
CA THR A 184 10.71 -26.36 8.74
C THR A 184 9.56 -26.68 9.70
N THR A 185 9.78 -26.40 11.00
CA THR A 185 8.76 -26.50 12.04
C THR A 185 8.76 -25.28 12.95
N TRP A 186 7.59 -24.94 13.47
CA TRP A 186 7.39 -23.82 14.39
C TRP A 186 6.75 -24.27 15.69
N GLU A 187 7.27 -23.77 16.79
CA GLU A 187 6.76 -23.99 18.14
C GLU A 187 6.25 -22.66 18.70
N LYS A 188 5.03 -22.61 19.21
CA LYS A 188 4.50 -21.45 19.95
C LYS A 188 5.03 -21.51 21.37
N VAL A 189 6.06 -20.71 21.69
CA VAL A 189 6.76 -20.74 22.97
C VAL A 189 6.21 -19.76 24.01
N LEU A 190 5.45 -18.74 23.60
CA LEU A 190 4.75 -17.82 24.48
C LEU A 190 3.39 -17.48 23.88
N TYR A 191 2.33 -17.70 24.66
CA TYR A 191 0.95 -17.39 24.29
C TYR A 191 0.16 -16.99 25.52
N GLN A 192 -0.59 -15.90 25.43
CA GLN A 192 -1.43 -15.42 26.54
C GLN A 192 -2.92 -15.71 26.30
N ASN A 193 -3.48 -15.20 25.20
CA ASN A 193 -4.84 -15.45 24.75
C ASN A 193 -5.01 -14.99 23.28
N ASP A 194 -6.20 -15.15 22.71
CA ASP A 194 -6.52 -14.86 21.31
C ASP A 194 -6.65 -13.37 20.96
N LEU A 195 -6.55 -12.46 21.96
CA LEU A 195 -6.55 -11.00 21.77
C LEU A 195 -5.20 -10.35 22.09
N THR A 196 -4.23 -11.11 22.64
CA THR A 196 -2.95 -10.58 23.10
C THR A 196 -1.78 -11.15 22.29
N GLY A 197 -1.17 -10.33 21.45
CA GLY A 197 -0.08 -10.74 20.54
C GLY A 197 1.27 -10.16 20.96
N ALA A 198 2.37 -10.71 20.45
CA ALA A 198 3.70 -10.16 20.65
C ALA A 198 3.95 -9.00 19.68
N ILE A 199 4.27 -7.81 20.24
CA ILE A 199 4.52 -6.59 19.45
C ILE A 199 6.01 -6.25 19.38
N ASP A 200 6.79 -6.65 20.39
CA ASP A 200 8.24 -6.48 20.36
C ASP A 200 8.95 -7.69 20.97
N LEU A 201 10.19 -7.92 20.55
CA LEU A 201 11.02 -9.04 20.95
C LEU A 201 12.49 -8.63 20.86
N VAL A 202 13.24 -8.74 21.94
CA VAL A 202 14.67 -8.51 21.96
C VAL A 202 15.40 -9.73 22.51
N MET A 203 16.58 -9.99 21.95
CA MET A 203 17.52 -11.00 22.39
C MET A 203 18.71 -10.30 23.02
N SER A 204 19.16 -10.74 24.19
CA SER A 204 20.31 -10.13 24.85
C SER A 204 21.57 -10.31 24.01
N PRO A 205 22.31 -9.24 23.71
CA PRO A 205 23.55 -9.31 22.96
C PRO A 205 24.69 -10.00 23.74
N GLY A 206 24.54 -10.16 25.06
CA GLY A 206 25.54 -10.84 25.90
C GLY A 206 25.26 -12.33 26.08
N ASP A 207 24.00 -12.75 26.03
CA ASP A 207 23.55 -14.13 26.19
C ASP A 207 22.27 -14.37 25.36
N PRO A 208 22.37 -15.05 24.20
CA PRO A 208 21.23 -15.25 23.31
C PRO A 208 20.11 -16.14 23.88
N ASP A 209 20.35 -16.85 24.98
CA ASP A 209 19.31 -17.59 25.70
C ASP A 209 18.42 -16.67 26.55
N VAL A 210 18.85 -15.42 26.80
CA VAL A 210 18.06 -14.40 27.47
C VAL A 210 17.24 -13.59 26.45
N LEU A 211 15.91 -13.69 26.56
CA LEU A 211 14.96 -13.05 25.68
C LEU A 211 13.96 -12.20 26.48
N PHE A 212 13.54 -11.07 25.90
CA PHE A 212 12.43 -10.26 26.42
C PHE A 212 11.39 -10.10 25.31
N ALA A 213 10.11 -10.32 25.67
CA ALA A 213 8.98 -10.14 24.79
C ALA A 213 7.99 -9.13 25.39
N ALA A 214 7.47 -8.21 24.57
CA ALA A 214 6.36 -7.35 24.90
C ALA A 214 5.08 -7.91 24.29
N LEU A 215 4.10 -8.25 25.13
CA LEU A 215 2.78 -8.65 24.68
C LEU A 215 1.81 -7.47 24.78
N TRP A 216 0.91 -7.36 23.80
CA TRP A 216 -0.04 -6.28 23.65
C TRP A 216 -1.43 -6.80 23.31
N THR A 217 -2.42 -6.41 24.12
CA THR A 217 -3.83 -6.68 23.86
C THR A 217 -4.39 -5.64 22.91
N PHE A 218 -4.94 -6.05 21.79
CA PHE A 218 -5.49 -5.14 20.78
C PHE A 218 -6.54 -5.81 19.90
N GLU A 219 -7.43 -4.98 19.36
CA GLU A 219 -8.35 -5.32 18.29
C GLU A 219 -8.59 -4.08 17.42
N ARG A 220 -8.47 -4.24 16.10
CA ARG A 220 -8.80 -3.21 15.13
C ARG A 220 -10.15 -3.51 14.48
N LYS A 221 -11.07 -2.57 14.47
CA LYS A 221 -12.36 -2.67 13.78
C LYS A 221 -12.58 -1.48 12.86
N ALA A 222 -13.57 -1.59 11.96
CA ALA A 222 -13.96 -0.47 11.10
C ALA A 222 -14.53 0.72 11.89
N TRP A 223 -14.91 0.51 13.15
CA TRP A 223 -15.45 1.53 14.05
C TRP A 223 -14.48 1.94 15.16
N GLY A 224 -13.24 1.49 15.15
CA GLY A 224 -12.23 1.94 16.09
C GLY A 224 -11.07 0.97 16.30
N SER A 225 -10.03 1.50 16.95
CA SER A 225 -8.93 0.72 17.51
C SER A 225 -9.16 0.57 19.00
N PHE A 226 -9.09 -0.65 19.50
CA PHE A 226 -9.20 -0.96 20.92
C PHE A 226 -7.89 -1.60 21.37
N PHE A 227 -7.25 -1.07 22.40
CA PHE A 227 -5.95 -1.53 22.80
C PHE A 227 -5.67 -1.32 24.29
N GLY A 228 -4.74 -2.13 24.81
CA GLY A 228 -4.37 -2.17 26.22
C GLY A 228 -5.30 -3.03 27.05
N GLY A 229 -4.77 -3.55 28.12
CA GLY A 229 -5.52 -4.40 29.05
C GLY A 229 -4.62 -5.15 30.02
N PRO A 230 -5.21 -5.97 30.91
CA PRO A 230 -4.48 -6.67 31.96
C PRO A 230 -3.59 -7.81 31.46
N ASP A 231 -3.81 -8.27 30.23
CA ASP A 231 -3.07 -9.40 29.64
C ASP A 231 -1.83 -8.97 28.85
N GLY A 232 -1.61 -7.66 28.69
CA GLY A 232 -0.40 -7.07 28.11
C GLY A 232 0.72 -6.94 29.14
N GLY A 233 1.99 -6.80 28.66
CA GLY A 233 3.12 -6.60 29.57
C GLY A 233 4.45 -7.11 29.02
N ILE A 234 5.41 -7.38 29.92
CA ILE A 234 6.76 -7.83 29.60
C ILE A 234 6.99 -9.23 30.16
N TRP A 235 7.53 -10.11 29.31
CA TRP A 235 7.96 -11.47 29.66
C TRP A 235 9.46 -11.61 29.41
N ARG A 236 10.13 -12.40 30.27
CA ARG A 236 11.56 -12.75 30.14
C ARG A 236 11.72 -14.27 30.09
N SER A 237 12.55 -14.74 29.17
CA SER A 237 13.12 -16.10 29.17
C SER A 237 14.60 -16.02 29.49
N GLN A 238 15.14 -17.07 30.14
CA GLN A 238 16.56 -17.27 30.43
C GLN A 238 17.08 -18.62 29.97
N ASP A 239 16.33 -19.32 29.13
CA ASP A 239 16.60 -20.67 28.65
C ASP A 239 16.26 -20.84 27.15
N GLY A 240 16.48 -19.77 26.36
CA GLY A 240 16.22 -19.80 24.91
C GLY A 240 14.75 -19.92 24.57
N GLY A 241 13.85 -19.44 25.43
CA GLY A 241 12.40 -19.45 25.20
C GLY A 241 11.71 -20.75 25.57
N ASP A 242 12.39 -21.70 26.24
CA ASP A 242 11.76 -22.94 26.73
C ASP A 242 10.78 -22.65 27.87
N THR A 243 11.10 -21.65 28.71
CA THR A 243 10.18 -21.11 29.75
C THR A 243 10.17 -19.59 29.73
N TRP A 244 9.01 -18.99 30.13
CA TRP A 244 8.82 -17.55 30.19
C TRP A 244 8.27 -17.14 31.57
N GLN A 245 8.83 -16.07 32.10
CA GLN A 245 8.38 -15.43 33.34
C GLN A 245 7.79 -14.06 33.00
N GLU A 246 6.58 -13.80 33.46
CA GLU A 246 6.02 -12.45 33.43
C GLU A 246 6.77 -11.57 34.47
N ILE A 247 7.24 -10.42 34.01
CA ILE A 247 7.97 -9.43 34.80
C ILE A 247 7.31 -8.04 34.83
N THR A 248 6.08 -7.93 34.33
CA THR A 248 5.32 -6.67 34.25
C THR A 248 5.16 -5.99 35.60
N SER A 249 5.07 -6.78 36.66
CA SER A 249 4.92 -6.29 38.06
C SER A 249 6.25 -6.20 38.82
N ASN A 250 7.41 -6.35 38.18
CA ASN A 250 8.69 -6.22 38.86
C ASN A 250 8.87 -4.80 39.44
N PRO A 251 9.62 -4.67 40.55
CA PRO A 251 9.77 -3.39 41.24
C PRO A 251 10.21 -2.25 40.32
N GLY A 252 9.46 -1.14 40.32
CA GLY A 252 9.75 0.08 39.61
C GLY A 252 9.03 0.24 38.28
N LEU A 253 8.42 -0.82 37.70
CA LEU A 253 7.47 -0.70 36.61
C LEU A 253 6.12 -0.12 37.08
N PRO A 254 5.30 0.45 36.18
CA PRO A 254 4.01 1.02 36.54
C PRO A 254 3.01 -0.09 36.93
N GLU A 255 2.15 0.19 37.90
CA GLU A 255 1.05 -0.70 38.23
C GLU A 255 -0.14 -0.56 37.26
N GLY A 256 -0.96 -1.59 37.15
CA GLY A 256 -2.20 -1.59 36.37
C GLY A 256 -2.00 -2.05 34.94
N ASP A 257 -3.03 -1.80 34.09
CA ASP A 257 -3.07 -2.28 32.74
C ASP A 257 -1.96 -1.66 31.87
N ALA A 258 -1.40 -2.48 30.96
CA ALA A 258 -0.40 -2.08 30.01
C ALA A 258 -0.97 -1.93 28.60
N GLY A 259 -0.51 -0.89 27.90
CA GLY A 259 -0.68 -0.70 26.48
C GLY A 259 0.48 -1.31 25.70
N ARG A 260 0.86 -0.65 24.60
CA ARG A 260 2.01 -1.06 23.78
C ARG A 260 3.32 -0.77 24.50
N ILE A 261 4.26 -1.71 24.41
CA ILE A 261 5.59 -1.58 25.01
C ILE A 261 6.65 -1.81 23.94
N GLY A 262 7.62 -0.91 23.86
CA GLY A 262 8.84 -1.05 23.06
C GLY A 262 10.02 -1.42 23.93
N LEU A 263 10.85 -2.36 23.50
CA LEU A 263 11.99 -2.89 24.24
C LEU A 263 13.29 -2.68 23.47
N THR A 264 14.41 -2.40 24.20
CA THR A 264 15.75 -2.38 23.60
C THR A 264 16.84 -2.72 24.60
N MET A 265 17.93 -3.25 24.07
CA MET A 265 19.19 -3.53 24.78
C MET A 265 20.37 -3.03 23.96
N SER A 266 21.53 -2.84 24.58
CA SER A 266 22.77 -2.44 23.92
C SER A 266 23.87 -3.46 24.17
N ALA A 267 24.65 -3.78 23.15
CA ALA A 267 25.85 -4.61 23.30
C ALA A 267 26.92 -3.97 24.20
N ALA A 268 26.90 -2.65 24.36
CA ALA A 268 27.80 -1.91 25.25
C ALA A 268 27.52 -2.17 26.76
N ASP A 269 26.28 -2.59 27.11
CA ASP A 269 25.87 -2.93 28.48
C ASP A 269 24.72 -3.98 28.40
N PRO A 270 25.06 -5.27 28.31
CA PRO A 270 24.08 -6.34 28.06
C PRO A 270 23.08 -6.58 29.20
N ASP A 271 23.37 -6.13 30.42
CA ASP A 271 22.44 -6.22 31.56
C ASP A 271 21.41 -5.09 31.56
N ARG A 272 21.64 -4.04 30.77
CA ARG A 272 20.75 -2.90 30.67
C ARG A 272 19.63 -3.12 29.66
N VAL A 273 18.40 -3.01 30.16
CA VAL A 273 17.17 -3.08 29.36
C VAL A 273 16.43 -1.76 29.47
N TYR A 274 15.97 -1.24 28.35
CA TYR A 274 15.02 -0.13 28.32
C TYR A 274 13.65 -0.60 27.85
N ALA A 275 12.61 -0.07 28.49
CA ALA A 275 11.22 -0.27 28.12
C ALA A 275 10.51 1.08 28.00
N LEU A 276 10.01 1.40 26.80
CA LEU A 276 9.09 2.51 26.60
C LEU A 276 7.68 1.96 26.77
N VAL A 277 7.01 2.35 27.85
CA VAL A 277 5.76 1.72 28.31
C VAL A 277 4.59 2.68 28.18
N ASP A 278 3.53 2.27 27.47
CA ASP A 278 2.19 2.85 27.61
C ASP A 278 1.46 2.16 28.77
N SER A 279 0.88 2.93 29.69
CA SER A 279 0.29 2.41 30.92
C SER A 279 -0.88 3.26 31.40
N ALA A 280 -1.86 2.61 31.97
CA ALA A 280 -3.01 3.23 32.62
C ALA A 280 -2.64 4.19 33.79
N THR A 281 -1.46 4.04 34.38
CA THR A 281 -1.04 4.82 35.55
C THR A 281 0.11 5.77 35.27
N LYS A 282 1.17 5.30 34.60
CA LYS A 282 2.34 6.14 34.32
C LYS A 282 3.08 5.68 33.06
N SER A 283 2.72 6.27 31.92
CA SER A 283 3.45 6.06 30.66
C SER A 283 4.82 6.73 30.70
N GLY A 284 5.83 6.12 30.04
CA GLY A 284 7.17 6.66 29.96
C GLY A 284 8.27 5.65 29.68
N LEU A 285 9.51 6.15 29.69
CA LEU A 285 10.71 5.33 29.57
C LEU A 285 11.13 4.79 30.93
N TYR A 286 11.34 3.50 31.01
CA TYR A 286 11.86 2.77 32.16
C TYR A 286 13.18 2.12 31.80
N ARG A 287 14.08 2.00 32.76
CA ARG A 287 15.39 1.37 32.62
C ARG A 287 15.62 0.35 33.75
N SER A 288 16.12 -0.80 33.40
CA SER A 288 16.72 -1.79 34.28
C SER A 288 18.22 -1.85 34.02
N ASP A 289 19.02 -2.03 35.10
CA ASP A 289 20.46 -2.28 35.03
C ASP A 289 20.81 -3.68 35.61
N ASP A 290 19.79 -4.55 35.80
CA ASP A 290 19.88 -5.91 36.35
C ASP A 290 19.05 -6.93 35.55
N ALA A 291 19.09 -6.81 34.22
CA ALA A 291 18.41 -7.70 33.27
C ALA A 291 16.89 -7.87 33.57
N GLY A 292 16.22 -6.81 34.04
CA GLY A 292 14.77 -6.77 34.27
C GLY A 292 14.30 -7.18 35.65
N ASP A 293 15.20 -7.43 36.63
CA ASP A 293 14.81 -7.77 37.96
C ASP A 293 14.22 -6.56 38.74
N SER A 294 14.77 -5.37 38.50
CA SER A 294 14.22 -4.10 38.98
C SER A 294 14.32 -2.99 37.95
N TRP A 295 13.43 -2.01 38.03
CA TRP A 295 13.31 -0.93 37.08
C TRP A 295 13.30 0.44 37.79
N ARG A 296 13.75 1.46 37.06
CA ARG A 296 13.58 2.85 37.44
C ARG A 296 12.90 3.63 36.34
N PHE A 297 11.97 4.51 36.71
CA PHE A 297 11.42 5.49 35.78
C PHE A 297 12.50 6.50 35.39
N VAL A 298 12.64 6.75 34.05
CA VAL A 298 13.62 7.68 33.51
C VAL A 298 12.94 8.98 33.11
N SER A 299 11.98 8.92 32.17
CA SER A 299 11.35 10.10 31.60
C SER A 299 9.91 9.80 31.14
N GLY A 300 9.03 10.77 31.32
CA GLY A 300 7.68 10.79 30.76
C GLY A 300 7.53 11.85 29.67
N ASP A 301 8.58 12.09 28.88
CA ASP A 301 8.55 13.08 27.82
C ASP A 301 7.45 12.77 26.81
N ALA A 302 6.51 13.70 26.64
CA ALA A 302 5.36 13.54 25.75
C ALA A 302 5.75 13.38 24.28
N ASN A 303 6.93 13.80 23.89
CA ASN A 303 7.41 13.67 22.51
C ASN A 303 7.71 12.22 22.14
N VAL A 304 8.17 11.41 23.09
CA VAL A 304 8.50 9.99 22.85
C VAL A 304 7.40 9.04 23.31
N THR A 305 6.42 9.52 24.07
CA THR A 305 5.25 8.74 24.50
C THR A 305 3.97 9.05 23.73
N ALA A 306 4.03 9.91 22.70
CA ALA A 306 2.89 10.30 21.88
C ALA A 306 2.36 9.12 21.05
N ARG A 307 1.03 9.00 20.89
CA ARG A 307 0.35 7.99 20.05
C ARG A 307 0.90 6.57 20.27
N PRO A 308 0.88 6.04 21.50
CA PRO A 308 1.59 4.81 21.84
C PRO A 308 1.10 3.59 21.05
N PHE A 309 -0.17 3.51 20.68
CA PHE A 309 -0.70 2.43 19.87
C PHE A 309 -0.02 2.34 18.47
N TYR A 310 0.57 3.45 17.99
CA TYR A 310 1.16 3.54 16.66
C TYR A 310 2.69 3.57 16.70
N PHE A 311 3.28 4.30 17.62
CA PHE A 311 4.72 4.47 17.75
C PHE A 311 5.32 3.56 18.83
N THR A 312 5.66 3.95 19.98
CA THR A 312 6.28 3.17 21.08
C THR A 312 7.50 2.37 20.61
N HIS A 313 8.43 3.05 19.94
CA HIS A 313 9.68 2.47 19.49
C HIS A 313 10.86 3.09 20.24
N ILE A 314 11.80 2.25 20.68
CA ILE A 314 13.02 2.64 21.36
C ILE A 314 14.19 1.77 20.89
N TYR A 315 15.32 2.38 20.60
CA TYR A 315 16.54 1.69 20.15
C TYR A 315 17.76 2.24 20.87
N ALA A 316 18.53 1.36 21.48
CA ALA A 316 19.81 1.71 22.08
C ALA A 316 20.94 1.56 21.06
N ASP A 317 21.86 2.52 21.05
CA ASP A 317 23.08 2.46 20.26
C ASP A 317 23.90 1.24 20.69
N PRO A 318 24.31 0.36 19.77
CA PRO A 318 25.07 -0.84 20.12
C PRO A 318 26.43 -0.55 20.79
N ASN A 319 27.00 0.64 20.57
CA ASN A 319 28.31 1.04 21.09
C ASN A 319 28.24 1.91 22.34
N ASN A 320 27.08 2.44 22.69
CA ASN A 320 26.87 3.29 23.87
C ASN A 320 25.43 3.16 24.40
N ALA A 321 25.26 2.44 25.47
CA ALA A 321 23.97 2.17 26.07
C ALA A 321 23.20 3.44 26.58
N ASP A 322 23.86 4.58 26.74
CA ASP A 322 23.22 5.85 27.07
C ASP A 322 22.76 6.66 25.86
N ASN A 323 23.15 6.26 24.64
CA ASN A 323 22.61 6.81 23.40
C ASN A 323 21.34 6.04 23.01
N LEU A 324 20.21 6.74 22.96
CA LEU A 324 18.94 6.16 22.58
C LEU A 324 18.34 6.91 21.40
N TRP A 325 17.62 6.17 20.57
CA TRP A 325 16.81 6.71 19.47
C TRP A 325 15.37 6.30 19.69
N SER A 326 14.45 7.24 19.53
CA SER A 326 13.01 6.97 19.55
C SER A 326 12.40 7.45 18.25
N PRO A 327 12.20 6.53 17.28
CA PRO A 327 11.32 6.75 16.14
C PRO A 327 9.88 6.94 16.62
N GLY A 328 9.24 8.00 16.17
CA GLY A 328 7.89 8.35 16.58
C GLY A 328 7.35 9.39 15.60
N ASN A 329 6.45 10.26 16.03
CA ASN A 329 5.97 11.35 15.17
C ASN A 329 7.14 12.21 14.63
N LYS A 330 8.23 12.29 15.40
CA LYS A 330 9.52 12.82 14.97
C LYS A 330 10.62 11.83 15.36
N LEU A 331 11.81 12.01 14.81
CA LEU A 331 12.99 11.24 15.23
C LEU A 331 13.67 11.94 16.41
N TRP A 332 13.68 11.26 17.57
CA TRP A 332 14.24 11.77 18.81
C TRP A 332 15.48 10.99 19.20
N ARG A 333 16.47 11.69 19.73
CA ARG A 333 17.70 11.11 20.24
C ARG A 333 17.97 11.55 21.67
N SER A 334 18.44 10.65 22.49
CA SER A 334 19.02 10.94 23.81
C SER A 334 20.49 10.52 23.85
N VAL A 335 21.29 11.22 24.63
CA VAL A 335 22.72 10.92 24.88
C VAL A 335 23.03 10.73 26.38
N ASP A 336 22.00 10.69 27.22
CA ASP A 336 22.07 10.60 28.67
C ASP A 336 21.15 9.53 29.24
N GLY A 337 20.92 8.46 28.47
CA GLY A 337 20.11 7.30 28.90
C GLY A 337 18.61 7.60 28.96
N GLY A 338 18.12 8.56 28.18
CA GLY A 338 16.71 8.89 28.04
C GLY A 338 16.21 9.97 29.01
N GLU A 339 17.10 10.63 29.77
CA GLU A 339 16.68 11.70 30.69
C GLU A 339 16.26 12.96 29.93
N ASN A 340 16.97 13.28 28.84
CA ASN A 340 16.65 14.39 27.92
C ASN A 340 16.62 13.92 26.47
N TRP A 341 15.73 14.53 25.69
CA TRP A 341 15.54 14.20 24.28
C TRP A 341 15.84 15.40 23.36
N ILE A 342 16.56 15.12 22.29
CA ILE A 342 16.97 16.07 21.28
C ILE A 342 16.21 15.73 20.01
N LEU A 343 15.52 16.71 19.42
CA LEU A 343 14.91 16.53 18.10
C LEU A 343 16.02 16.49 17.05
N GLU A 344 16.14 15.37 16.36
CA GLU A 344 17.00 15.30 15.20
C GLU A 344 16.33 15.99 14.00
N PRO A 345 17.09 16.74 13.19
CA PRO A 345 16.57 17.38 12.00
C PRO A 345 15.99 16.33 11.06
N SER A 346 14.70 16.15 11.11
CA SER A 346 14.05 15.10 10.35
C SER A 346 13.69 15.55 8.95
N ILE A 347 13.88 14.65 8.00
CA ILE A 347 13.50 14.80 6.60
C ILE A 347 11.99 14.59 6.39
N LYS A 348 11.30 13.94 7.34
CA LYS A 348 9.88 13.59 7.32
C LYS A 348 9.34 13.40 8.75
N ASP A 349 8.14 12.89 8.85
CA ASP A 349 7.42 12.60 10.09
C ASP A 349 7.05 11.11 10.16
N ASP A 350 6.57 10.68 11.31
CA ASP A 350 6.00 9.34 11.56
C ASP A 350 6.99 8.20 11.29
N PHE A 351 8.12 8.22 12.05
CA PHE A 351 9.17 7.22 11.95
C PHE A 351 8.76 5.90 12.58
N GLN A 352 9.10 4.77 11.91
CA GLN A 352 8.68 3.42 12.28
C GLN A 352 9.82 2.53 12.75
N ASP A 353 11.01 2.65 12.14
CA ASP A 353 12.14 1.78 12.46
C ASP A 353 13.47 2.49 12.19
N ILE A 354 14.53 2.04 12.89
CA ILE A 354 15.90 2.48 12.72
C ILE A 354 16.85 1.29 12.92
N TRP A 355 17.86 1.20 12.06
CA TRP A 355 18.99 0.30 12.27
C TRP A 355 20.28 1.11 12.29
N ILE A 356 21.17 0.78 13.22
CA ILE A 356 22.48 1.41 13.43
C ILE A 356 23.54 0.32 13.31
N ASP A 357 24.56 0.57 12.51
CA ASP A 357 25.70 -0.35 12.34
C ASP A 357 26.44 -0.54 13.67
N PRO A 358 26.57 -1.78 14.17
CA PRO A 358 27.30 -2.04 15.41
C PRO A 358 28.80 -1.76 15.29
N GLU A 359 29.38 -1.71 14.10
CA GLU A 359 30.79 -1.39 13.88
C GLU A 359 31.05 0.10 13.57
N ASP A 360 30.03 0.81 13.01
CA ASP A 360 30.14 2.22 12.63
C ASP A 360 28.83 2.97 12.91
N PRO A 361 28.66 3.66 14.03
CA PRO A 361 27.44 4.36 14.38
C PRO A 361 27.10 5.55 13.46
N ASN A 362 27.99 5.93 12.54
CA ASN A 362 27.66 6.90 11.50
C ASN A 362 26.85 6.30 10.37
N ARG A 363 26.90 4.97 10.20
CA ARG A 363 26.16 4.23 9.20
C ARG A 363 24.82 3.75 9.77
N MET A 364 23.74 4.29 9.25
CA MET A 364 22.40 4.00 9.74
C MET A 364 21.36 4.11 8.64
N ILE A 365 20.22 3.49 8.85
CA ILE A 365 19.05 3.60 8.00
C ILE A 365 17.82 3.81 8.86
N VAL A 366 16.91 4.69 8.40
CA VAL A 366 15.61 4.95 9.03
C VAL A 366 14.49 4.79 8.03
N THR A 367 13.31 4.46 8.53
CA THR A 367 12.09 4.45 7.71
C THR A 367 10.94 5.15 8.41
N CYS A 368 10.05 5.76 7.62
CA CYS A 368 8.90 6.52 8.09
C CYS A 368 7.72 6.38 7.12
N ASP A 369 6.60 7.02 7.42
CA ASP A 369 5.41 7.00 6.56
C ASP A 369 5.63 7.69 5.18
N GLY A 370 6.72 8.42 5.04
CA GLY A 370 7.11 9.10 3.80
C GLY A 370 8.28 8.47 3.05
N GLY A 371 8.82 7.33 3.49
CA GLY A 371 9.90 6.62 2.82
C GLY A 371 11.05 6.19 3.73
N THR A 372 12.13 5.73 3.11
CA THR A 372 13.33 5.20 3.78
C THR A 372 14.56 5.98 3.36
N ALA A 373 15.44 6.29 4.30
CA ALA A 373 16.67 7.01 4.03
C ALA A 373 17.88 6.42 4.75
N VAL A 374 19.02 6.46 4.08
CA VAL A 374 20.33 6.03 4.59
C VAL A 374 21.14 7.25 4.99
N SER A 375 21.84 7.15 6.12
CA SER A 375 22.87 8.09 6.53
C SER A 375 24.22 7.38 6.68
N LEU A 376 25.28 8.02 6.22
CA LEU A 376 26.67 7.63 6.44
C LEU A 376 27.40 8.65 7.33
N THR A 377 26.65 9.50 8.02
CA THR A 377 27.16 10.64 8.78
C THR A 377 26.57 10.75 10.19
N GLY A 378 26.00 9.66 10.71
CA GLY A 378 25.36 9.64 12.03
C GLY A 378 24.12 10.53 12.10
N GLY A 379 23.29 10.51 11.06
CA GLY A 379 22.04 11.26 10.99
C GLY A 379 22.16 12.73 10.54
N LYS A 380 23.39 13.23 10.28
CA LYS A 380 23.60 14.63 9.86
C LYS A 380 23.17 14.89 8.42
N THR A 381 23.25 13.89 7.56
CA THR A 381 22.78 13.92 6.17
C THR A 381 22.12 12.59 5.84
N TRP A 382 21.12 12.63 4.95
CA TRP A 382 20.31 11.50 4.56
C TRP A 382 20.18 11.40 3.04
N SER A 383 19.99 10.20 2.52
CA SER A 383 19.67 9.96 1.12
C SER A 383 18.27 10.47 0.77
N SER A 384 17.93 10.50 -0.50
CA SER A 384 16.64 10.98 -0.99
C SER A 384 15.50 9.99 -0.72
N PHE A 385 14.29 10.50 -0.55
CA PHE A 385 13.02 9.74 -0.60
C PHE A 385 12.39 9.76 -2.00
N ALA A 386 12.83 10.65 -2.88
CA ALA A 386 12.26 10.84 -4.22
C ALA A 386 12.80 9.84 -5.26
N ASN A 387 13.27 8.69 -4.81
CA ASN A 387 13.81 7.59 -5.62
C ASN A 387 13.16 6.25 -5.28
N GLN A 388 12.00 6.28 -4.64
CA GLN A 388 11.23 5.11 -4.23
C GLN A 388 9.81 5.24 -4.78
N SER A 389 9.25 4.18 -5.35
CA SER A 389 7.86 4.15 -5.78
C SER A 389 7.01 3.49 -4.67
N GLY A 390 6.78 4.23 -3.57
CA GLY A 390 6.10 3.71 -2.38
C GLY A 390 4.73 4.31 -2.09
N VAL A 391 4.21 5.17 -2.96
CA VAL A 391 2.98 5.94 -2.70
C VAL A 391 1.75 5.05 -2.62
N GLN A 392 0.91 5.28 -1.59
CA GLN A 392 -0.29 4.52 -1.28
C GLN A 392 -1.55 5.28 -1.72
N PHE A 393 -2.11 4.93 -2.88
CA PHE A 393 -3.35 5.53 -3.40
C PHE A 393 -4.59 4.77 -2.97
N TYR A 394 -5.72 5.50 -2.85
CA TYR A 394 -7.03 4.95 -2.53
C TYR A 394 -7.98 4.94 -3.72
N ARG A 395 -7.92 5.96 -4.58
CA ARG A 395 -8.81 6.13 -5.74
C ARG A 395 -8.03 6.64 -6.93
N VAL A 396 -8.59 6.47 -8.12
CA VAL A 396 -8.06 6.99 -9.37
C VAL A 396 -9.15 7.69 -10.16
N ASP A 397 -8.78 8.83 -10.73
CA ASP A 397 -9.57 9.58 -11.69
C ASP A 397 -8.67 10.10 -12.80
N THR A 398 -9.23 10.40 -13.97
CA THR A 398 -8.49 10.93 -15.11
C THR A 398 -9.17 12.15 -15.72
N ASP A 399 -8.40 12.93 -16.49
CA ASP A 399 -8.95 14.00 -17.32
C ASP A 399 -8.96 13.62 -18.82
N ASP A 400 -9.39 14.57 -19.67
CA ASP A 400 -9.44 14.41 -21.13
C ASP A 400 -8.30 15.16 -21.85
N GLN A 401 -7.25 15.55 -21.14
CA GLN A 401 -6.06 16.15 -21.76
C GLN A 401 -5.31 15.11 -22.60
N PHE A 402 -4.34 15.57 -23.37
CA PHE A 402 -3.44 14.68 -24.10
C PHE A 402 -1.96 15.08 -23.85
N PRO A 403 -1.12 14.19 -23.29
CA PRO A 403 -1.53 12.96 -22.58
C PRO A 403 -2.52 13.26 -21.44
N TYR A 404 -3.45 12.33 -21.16
CA TYR A 404 -4.33 12.47 -20.03
C TYR A 404 -3.53 12.43 -18.72
N ARG A 405 -4.06 13.04 -17.68
CA ARG A 405 -3.45 12.98 -16.36
C ARG A 405 -4.26 12.05 -15.46
N VAL A 406 -3.55 11.43 -14.52
CA VAL A 406 -4.08 10.52 -13.51
C VAL A 406 -4.05 11.23 -12.16
N TYR A 407 -5.15 11.19 -11.45
CA TYR A 407 -5.35 11.91 -10.19
C TYR A 407 -5.60 10.94 -9.04
N GLY A 408 -5.10 11.25 -7.84
CA GLY A 408 -5.43 10.50 -6.64
C GLY A 408 -4.86 11.09 -5.37
N ASN A 409 -5.54 10.79 -4.27
CA ASN A 409 -5.11 11.10 -2.93
C ASN A 409 -4.20 10.00 -2.41
N SER A 410 -3.09 10.37 -1.80
CA SER A 410 -2.12 9.42 -1.23
C SER A 410 -2.03 9.52 0.28
N GLN A 411 -1.96 8.39 0.92
CA GLN A 411 -1.79 8.29 2.38
C GLN A 411 -0.54 9.06 2.84
N ASP A 412 -0.67 9.87 3.87
CA ASP A 412 0.40 10.62 4.56
C ASP A 412 1.23 11.57 3.66
N LEU A 413 0.79 11.78 2.42
CA LEU A 413 1.47 12.64 1.45
C LEU A 413 0.53 13.72 0.92
N LEU A 414 0.34 13.77 -0.40
CA LEU A 414 -0.39 14.84 -1.08
C LEU A 414 -1.42 14.26 -2.05
N VAL A 415 -2.29 15.12 -2.56
CA VAL A 415 -3.07 14.82 -3.77
C VAL A 415 -2.16 15.02 -4.97
N TYR A 416 -2.06 14.01 -5.81
CA TYR A 416 -1.20 14.05 -7.00
C TYR A 416 -2.01 14.09 -8.30
N SER A 417 -1.46 14.80 -9.28
CA SER A 417 -1.83 14.72 -10.67
C SER A 417 -0.59 14.38 -11.49
N ILE A 418 -0.62 13.26 -12.23
CA ILE A 418 0.53 12.71 -12.93
C ILE A 418 0.18 12.55 -14.41
N PRO A 419 1.01 13.01 -15.38
CA PRO A 419 0.74 12.73 -16.79
C PRO A 419 0.87 11.23 -17.08
N SER A 420 -0.05 10.67 -17.86
CA SER A 420 -0.02 9.25 -18.23
C SER A 420 1.19 8.89 -19.11
N SER A 421 1.82 9.87 -19.73
CA SER A 421 3.02 9.70 -20.56
C SER A 421 3.80 11.00 -20.70
N SER A 422 5.04 10.90 -21.15
CA SER A 422 5.86 12.03 -21.51
C SER A 422 6.62 11.77 -22.80
N ARG A 423 7.03 12.84 -23.50
CA ARG A 423 7.91 12.74 -24.69
C ARG A 423 9.40 12.50 -24.33
N TRP A 424 9.70 12.38 -23.05
CA TRP A 424 11.08 12.30 -22.55
C TRP A 424 11.50 10.87 -22.17
N GLY A 425 10.59 9.90 -22.27
CA GLY A 425 10.84 8.50 -21.91
C GLY A 425 10.63 8.19 -20.41
N GLY A 426 10.67 9.20 -19.55
CA GLY A 426 10.39 9.10 -18.10
C GLY A 426 9.36 10.14 -17.64
N ILE A 427 8.77 9.90 -16.47
CA ILE A 427 7.82 10.79 -15.78
C ILE A 427 8.40 11.11 -14.40
N PRO A 428 9.32 12.10 -14.31
CA PRO A 428 9.95 12.48 -13.06
C PRO A 428 8.98 13.24 -12.13
N LEU A 429 9.30 13.29 -10.83
CA LEU A 429 8.43 13.87 -9.81
C LEU A 429 8.00 15.33 -10.09
N HIS A 430 8.86 16.13 -10.73
CA HIS A 430 8.52 17.53 -11.05
C HIS A 430 7.49 17.69 -12.20
N MET A 431 7.15 16.62 -12.94
CA MET A 431 5.97 16.59 -13.86
C MET A 431 4.68 16.29 -13.12
N THR A 432 4.78 15.95 -11.85
CA THR A 432 3.66 15.66 -10.97
C THR A 432 3.25 16.94 -10.27
N ASP A 433 1.99 17.33 -10.39
CA ASP A 433 1.44 18.43 -9.62
C ASP A 433 0.97 17.93 -8.26
N SER A 434 1.27 18.72 -7.23
CA SER A 434 0.70 18.56 -5.91
C SER A 434 -0.55 19.45 -5.80
N ILE A 435 -1.69 18.85 -5.58
CA ILE A 435 -3.00 19.51 -5.62
C ILE A 435 -3.62 19.49 -4.23
N GLY A 436 -3.57 20.59 -3.50
CA GLY A 436 -4.25 20.70 -2.21
C GLY A 436 -3.75 19.71 -1.16
N ASN A 437 -4.55 19.51 -0.13
CA ASN A 437 -4.30 18.59 0.96
C ASN A 437 -5.28 17.41 0.91
N GLY A 438 -4.84 16.21 1.32
CA GLY A 438 -5.73 15.07 1.48
C GLY A 438 -4.94 13.77 1.55
N GLU A 439 -5.23 12.96 2.56
CA GLU A 439 -4.59 11.64 2.74
C GLU A 439 -5.39 10.52 2.10
N THR A 440 -6.71 10.58 2.19
CA THR A 440 -7.62 9.55 1.70
C THR A 440 -8.68 10.17 0.80
N GLY A 441 -9.53 9.36 0.18
CA GLY A 441 -10.60 9.87 -0.65
C GLY A 441 -10.23 9.96 -2.13
N ARG A 442 -10.78 10.95 -2.81
CA ARG A 442 -10.80 11.06 -4.27
C ARG A 442 -10.35 12.45 -4.73
N ALA A 443 -9.80 12.56 -5.93
CA ALA A 443 -9.48 13.83 -6.57
C ALA A 443 -10.03 13.83 -8.00
N ILE A 444 -11.02 14.65 -8.30
CA ILE A 444 -11.74 14.65 -9.58
C ILE A 444 -11.46 15.95 -10.33
N PRO A 445 -10.85 15.93 -11.52
CA PRO A 445 -10.77 17.09 -12.39
C PRO A 445 -12.18 17.48 -12.88
N LYS A 446 -12.50 18.76 -12.89
CA LYS A 446 -13.80 19.24 -13.38
C LYS A 446 -13.95 18.91 -14.88
N PRO A 447 -15.00 18.20 -15.30
CA PRO A 447 -15.24 17.94 -16.71
C PRO A 447 -15.27 19.23 -17.54
N GLY A 448 -14.45 19.27 -18.61
CA GLY A 448 -14.34 20.44 -19.48
C GLY A 448 -13.43 21.57 -18.99
N ASP A 449 -12.96 21.55 -17.72
CA ASP A 449 -11.93 22.48 -17.22
C ASP A 449 -10.96 21.77 -16.25
N PRO A 450 -9.92 21.10 -16.77
CA PRO A 450 -8.97 20.35 -15.96
C PRO A 450 -8.09 21.22 -15.05
N ASN A 451 -8.21 22.55 -15.11
CA ASN A 451 -7.52 23.43 -14.16
C ASN A 451 -8.26 23.55 -12.82
N ILE A 452 -9.50 23.09 -12.76
CA ILE A 452 -10.25 22.99 -11.50
C ILE A 452 -10.27 21.53 -11.09
N VAL A 453 -9.79 21.25 -9.90
CA VAL A 453 -9.79 19.90 -9.32
C VAL A 453 -10.50 19.92 -7.98
N TYR A 454 -11.49 19.07 -7.85
CA TYR A 454 -12.15 18.82 -6.57
C TYR A 454 -11.40 17.71 -5.84
N SER A 455 -11.12 17.93 -4.57
CA SER A 455 -10.46 16.90 -3.75
C SER A 455 -11.10 16.80 -2.38
N LEU A 456 -11.04 15.61 -1.82
CA LEU A 456 -11.40 15.40 -0.43
C LEU A 456 -10.14 15.54 0.41
N SER A 457 -10.13 16.51 1.32
CA SER A 457 -9.20 16.53 2.42
C SER A 457 -9.84 15.80 3.58
N THR A 458 -9.27 14.72 4.06
CA THR A 458 -9.74 14.11 5.29
C THR A 458 -9.34 14.97 6.45
N GLY A 459 -10.34 15.51 7.09
CA GLY A 459 -10.14 16.26 8.29
C GLY A 459 -9.70 15.47 9.51
N ALA A 460 -9.37 14.18 9.35
CA ALA A 460 -8.83 13.36 10.42
C ALA A 460 -7.62 13.99 11.08
N THR A 461 -6.74 14.58 10.28
CA THR A 461 -5.51 15.19 10.78
C THR A 461 -5.69 16.58 11.36
N PHE A 462 -6.70 17.35 10.97
CA PHE A 462 -6.84 18.76 11.34
C PHE A 462 -8.27 19.23 11.65
N GLY A 463 -9.13 18.37 12.14
CA GLY A 463 -10.35 18.79 12.83
C GLY A 463 -11.53 19.17 11.97
N GLY A 464 -11.64 18.64 10.75
CA GLY A 464 -12.82 18.86 9.91
C GLY A 464 -13.35 17.56 9.31
N ALA A 465 -14.60 17.23 9.57
CA ALA A 465 -15.29 16.20 8.83
C ALA A 465 -15.38 16.62 7.36
N ALA A 466 -14.85 15.76 6.47
CA ALA A 466 -15.02 15.83 5.03
C ALA A 466 -14.86 17.25 4.42
N GLN A 467 -13.66 17.73 4.37
CA GLN A 467 -13.37 18.99 3.67
C GLN A 467 -13.41 18.76 2.16
N PHE A 468 -14.53 19.09 1.54
CA PHE A 468 -14.57 19.28 0.09
C PHE A 468 -13.74 20.52 -0.27
N THR A 469 -12.82 20.37 -1.20
CA THR A 469 -11.85 21.41 -1.56
C THR A 469 -11.89 21.65 -3.07
N VAL A 470 -11.94 22.92 -3.47
CA VAL A 470 -11.82 23.34 -4.87
C VAL A 470 -10.40 23.90 -5.09
N ASN A 471 -9.66 23.27 -5.97
CA ASN A 471 -8.29 23.63 -6.28
C ASN A 471 -8.22 24.23 -7.68
N ASN A 472 -7.69 25.44 -7.81
CA ASN A 472 -7.45 26.09 -9.09
C ASN A 472 -5.96 26.02 -9.45
N LEU A 473 -5.61 25.15 -10.39
CA LEU A 473 -4.24 24.87 -10.79
C LEU A 473 -3.56 26.05 -11.50
N LYS A 474 -4.33 26.94 -12.13
CA LYS A 474 -3.78 28.16 -12.77
C LYS A 474 -3.33 29.19 -11.77
N THR A 475 -4.04 29.34 -10.67
CA THR A 475 -3.77 30.39 -9.67
C THR A 475 -3.04 29.85 -8.46
N GLY A 476 -3.05 28.52 -8.26
CA GLY A 476 -2.54 27.87 -7.05
C GLY A 476 -3.45 28.07 -5.83
N GLN A 477 -4.69 28.55 -6.03
CA GLN A 477 -5.64 28.74 -4.95
C GLN A 477 -6.31 27.43 -4.58
N THR A 478 -6.43 27.20 -3.29
CA THR A 478 -7.15 26.08 -2.70
C THR A 478 -8.21 26.63 -1.75
N GLU A 479 -9.47 26.31 -2.02
CA GLU A 479 -10.61 26.80 -1.23
C GLU A 479 -11.33 25.62 -0.58
N PRO A 480 -11.30 25.50 0.77
CA PRO A 480 -12.13 24.54 1.47
C PRO A 480 -13.60 25.02 1.43
N ARG A 481 -14.48 24.13 1.01
CA ARG A 481 -15.93 24.35 0.92
C ARG A 481 -16.66 23.20 1.61
N SER A 482 -16.37 23.06 2.90
CA SER A 482 -16.85 21.93 3.71
C SER A 482 -18.37 21.82 3.69
N VAL A 483 -18.86 20.62 3.53
CA VAL A 483 -20.30 20.32 3.55
C VAL A 483 -20.89 20.65 4.92
N TRP A 484 -20.19 20.21 5.97
CA TRP A 484 -20.58 20.45 7.36
C TRP A 484 -19.32 20.48 8.24
N PRO A 485 -18.86 21.66 8.66
CA PRO A 485 -17.67 21.77 9.51
C PRO A 485 -18.02 21.37 10.95
N GLU A 486 -17.45 20.27 11.42
CA GLU A 486 -17.63 19.76 12.78
C GLU A 486 -16.28 19.24 13.31
N ILE A 487 -15.99 19.48 14.60
CA ILE A 487 -14.76 19.01 15.22
C ILE A 487 -14.93 17.56 15.64
N LEU A 488 -14.09 16.69 15.10
CA LEU A 488 -14.15 15.25 15.35
C LEU A 488 -13.44 14.83 16.64
N PHE A 489 -12.36 15.53 17.02
CA PHE A 489 -11.53 15.16 18.15
C PHE A 489 -12.29 15.18 19.48
N GLY A 490 -12.27 14.03 20.17
CA GLY A 490 -12.87 13.92 21.48
C GLY A 490 -14.37 13.71 21.51
N THR A 491 -15.01 13.57 20.33
CA THR A 491 -16.45 13.41 20.21
C THR A 491 -16.79 12.02 19.69
N PRO A 492 -17.64 11.25 20.37
CA PRO A 492 -18.14 9.98 19.84
C PRO A 492 -18.87 10.18 18.52
N ALA A 493 -18.72 9.26 17.57
CA ALA A 493 -19.38 9.38 16.26
C ALA A 493 -20.93 9.41 16.37
N SER A 494 -21.50 8.87 17.46
CA SER A 494 -22.94 8.96 17.77
C SER A 494 -23.45 10.38 18.00
N ASP A 495 -22.58 11.32 18.33
CA ASP A 495 -22.90 12.70 18.69
C ASP A 495 -22.74 13.65 17.50
N PHE A 496 -22.22 13.17 16.36
CA PHE A 496 -22.08 13.98 15.15
C PHE A 496 -23.43 14.27 14.50
N THR A 497 -23.58 15.48 14.01
CA THR A 497 -24.76 15.88 13.21
C THR A 497 -24.79 15.06 11.91
N TYR A 498 -23.64 14.94 11.23
CA TYR A 498 -23.46 14.07 10.08
C TYR A 498 -22.16 13.29 10.23
N ARG A 499 -22.22 12.02 9.89
CA ARG A 499 -21.07 11.12 9.96
C ARG A 499 -20.42 11.01 8.58
N PHE A 500 -19.11 11.35 8.52
CA PHE A 500 -18.34 11.23 7.30
C PHE A 500 -17.16 10.29 7.54
N ASN A 501 -17.07 9.24 6.76
CA ASN A 501 -15.90 8.34 6.76
C ASN A 501 -14.67 9.07 6.21
N GLY A 502 -13.47 8.65 6.57
CA GLY A 502 -12.22 9.16 6.00
C GLY A 502 -12.11 9.03 4.48
N GLN A 503 -12.86 8.11 3.88
CA GLN A 503 -13.02 7.93 2.43
C GLN A 503 -14.44 8.33 1.96
N ALA A 504 -15.04 9.35 2.58
CA ALA A 504 -16.38 9.80 2.23
C ALA A 504 -16.50 10.04 0.71
N PRO A 505 -17.52 9.45 0.05
CA PRO A 505 -17.60 9.51 -1.39
C PRO A 505 -18.13 10.85 -1.87
N PHE A 506 -17.56 11.35 -2.95
CA PHE A 506 -18.14 12.40 -3.76
C PHE A 506 -17.95 12.10 -5.24
N LEU A 507 -18.82 12.66 -6.07
CA LEU A 507 -18.75 12.56 -7.52
C LEU A 507 -19.22 13.85 -8.18
N VAL A 508 -18.68 14.13 -9.35
CA VAL A 508 -19.19 15.16 -10.25
C VAL A 508 -20.14 14.49 -11.24
N SER A 509 -21.33 15.05 -11.43
CA SER A 509 -22.33 14.47 -12.33
C SER A 509 -21.76 14.36 -13.76
N PRO A 510 -21.86 13.20 -14.41
CA PRO A 510 -21.48 13.05 -15.82
C PRO A 510 -22.41 13.81 -16.78
N HIS A 511 -23.58 14.29 -16.29
CA HIS A 511 -24.57 15.02 -17.06
C HIS A 511 -24.48 16.53 -16.92
N ASP A 512 -23.96 17.01 -15.77
CA ASP A 512 -23.80 18.44 -15.48
C ASP A 512 -22.55 18.70 -14.65
N PRO A 513 -21.49 19.27 -15.23
CA PRO A 513 -20.21 19.48 -14.54
C PRO A 513 -20.27 20.47 -13.36
N ASN A 514 -21.40 21.15 -13.14
CA ASN A 514 -21.60 22.02 -12.00
C ASN A 514 -22.33 21.32 -10.84
N THR A 515 -22.90 20.16 -11.08
CA THR A 515 -23.55 19.35 -10.05
C THR A 515 -22.55 18.37 -9.44
N THR A 516 -22.37 18.46 -8.13
CA THR A 516 -21.54 17.53 -7.35
C THR A 516 -22.39 16.94 -6.23
N TYR A 517 -22.26 15.63 -6.03
CA TYR A 517 -22.87 14.92 -4.92
C TYR A 517 -21.78 14.53 -3.93
N PHE A 518 -22.12 14.57 -2.66
CA PHE A 518 -21.23 14.20 -1.55
C PHE A 518 -22.02 13.40 -0.51
N ALA A 519 -21.41 12.44 0.18
CA ALA A 519 -22.14 11.65 1.15
C ALA A 519 -21.41 11.43 2.47
N GLY A 520 -22.17 11.52 3.53
CA GLY A 520 -21.88 11.04 4.88
C GLY A 520 -22.83 9.89 5.22
N ASN A 521 -23.62 10.01 6.30
CA ASN A 521 -24.77 9.13 6.51
C ASN A 521 -26.00 9.54 5.68
N VAL A 522 -25.99 10.78 5.15
CA VAL A 522 -26.97 11.32 4.19
C VAL A 522 -26.27 11.75 2.92
N VAL A 523 -27.02 11.93 1.83
CA VAL A 523 -26.50 12.44 0.56
C VAL A 523 -26.75 13.94 0.45
N PHE A 524 -25.69 14.66 0.09
CA PHE A 524 -25.70 16.10 -0.18
C PHE A 524 -25.51 16.36 -1.67
N ARG A 525 -26.05 17.46 -2.16
CA ARG A 525 -25.89 17.95 -3.52
C ARG A 525 -25.51 19.41 -3.53
N THR A 526 -24.61 19.81 -4.41
CA THR A 526 -24.32 21.23 -4.74
C THR A 526 -24.45 21.44 -6.24
N ARG A 527 -24.79 22.68 -6.64
CA ARG A 527 -24.80 23.12 -8.04
C ARG A 527 -23.99 24.40 -8.26
N ASP A 528 -23.22 24.78 -7.25
CA ASP A 528 -22.40 26.00 -7.21
C ASP A 528 -20.99 25.73 -6.68
N GLU A 529 -20.44 24.54 -7.04
CA GLU A 529 -19.09 24.10 -6.64
C GLU A 529 -18.90 24.07 -5.12
N GLY A 530 -19.91 23.70 -4.36
CA GLY A 530 -19.83 23.56 -2.91
C GLY A 530 -20.00 24.84 -2.10
N MET A 531 -20.44 25.96 -2.72
CA MET A 531 -20.79 27.18 -1.98
C MET A 531 -22.04 26.97 -1.14
N THR A 532 -22.99 26.18 -1.65
CA THR A 532 -24.19 25.77 -0.91
C THR A 532 -24.44 24.27 -1.10
N TRP A 533 -25.02 23.63 -0.06
CA TRP A 533 -25.32 22.21 -0.08
C TRP A 533 -26.79 21.97 0.29
N GLU A 534 -27.41 21.06 -0.42
CA GLU A 534 -28.80 20.61 -0.22
C GLU A 534 -28.78 19.14 0.19
N ILE A 535 -29.51 18.73 1.22
CA ILE A 535 -29.69 17.34 1.61
C ILE A 535 -30.79 16.74 0.74
N ILE A 536 -30.48 15.60 0.12
CA ILE A 536 -31.38 14.89 -0.81
C ILE A 536 -31.67 13.43 -0.38
N SER A 537 -31.39 13.07 0.86
CA SER A 537 -31.78 11.77 1.44
C SER A 537 -32.03 11.90 2.94
N ASP A 538 -32.76 10.93 3.50
CA ASP A 538 -32.70 10.63 4.93
C ASP A 538 -31.39 9.88 5.25
N ASP A 539 -31.15 9.50 6.53
CA ASP A 539 -30.04 8.61 6.91
C ASP A 539 -30.23 7.24 6.26
N LEU A 540 -29.33 6.90 5.32
CA LEU A 540 -29.39 5.65 4.54
C LEU A 540 -28.71 4.47 5.24
N THR A 541 -28.14 4.66 6.42
CA THR A 541 -27.37 3.64 7.16
C THR A 541 -28.25 2.87 8.14
N HIS A 542 -27.70 1.85 8.78
CA HIS A 542 -28.31 1.18 9.93
C HIS A 542 -28.22 1.99 11.21
N ASN A 543 -27.38 3.03 11.26
CA ASN A 543 -27.14 3.88 12.43
C ASN A 543 -26.79 3.07 13.68
N MET A 544 -25.77 2.21 13.61
CA MET A 544 -25.35 1.29 14.65
C MET A 544 -24.64 2.02 15.81
N THR A 545 -25.38 2.74 16.64
CA THR A 545 -24.87 3.60 17.72
C THR A 545 -24.06 2.84 18.79
N ASP A 546 -24.29 1.54 18.96
CA ASP A 546 -23.51 0.66 19.84
C ASP A 546 -22.03 0.56 19.42
N LYS A 547 -21.73 0.75 18.13
CA LYS A 547 -20.40 0.72 17.52
C LYS A 547 -19.78 2.11 17.33
N MET A 548 -20.47 3.17 17.70
CA MET A 548 -20.01 4.56 17.54
C MET A 548 -19.42 5.15 18.83
N LYS A 549 -18.92 4.30 19.71
CA LYS A 549 -18.27 4.70 20.97
C LYS A 549 -16.87 5.20 20.69
N VAL A 550 -16.32 5.94 21.67
CA VAL A 550 -14.93 6.35 21.66
C VAL A 550 -14.03 5.12 21.63
N ALA A 551 -13.14 5.08 20.63
CA ALA A 551 -12.11 4.06 20.48
C ALA A 551 -10.91 4.34 21.39
N GLY A 552 -9.95 3.42 21.50
CA GLY A 552 -8.75 3.55 22.28
C GLY A 552 -8.69 2.62 23.48
N SER A 553 -7.80 2.94 24.41
CA SER A 553 -7.74 2.30 25.73
C SER A 553 -8.64 3.02 26.74
N THR A 554 -8.76 2.46 27.94
CA THR A 554 -9.51 3.10 29.03
C THR A 554 -8.84 4.38 29.55
N TRP A 555 -7.56 4.59 29.26
CA TRP A 555 -6.77 5.77 29.68
C TRP A 555 -6.35 6.69 28.53
N LEU A 556 -6.35 6.19 27.30
CA LEU A 556 -5.99 6.97 26.13
C LEU A 556 -7.01 6.76 25.00
N PRO A 557 -7.95 7.69 24.86
CA PRO A 557 -8.88 7.65 23.74
C PRO A 557 -8.17 7.87 22.41
N GLU A 558 -8.62 7.16 21.35
CA GLU A 558 -8.22 7.43 19.98
C GLU A 558 -9.33 8.17 19.23
N TYR A 559 -8.99 9.29 18.61
CA TYR A 559 -9.95 10.18 17.97
C TYR A 559 -9.61 10.54 16.53
N PHE A 560 -9.00 9.63 15.82
CA PHE A 560 -8.68 9.89 14.41
C PHE A 560 -9.89 9.57 13.53
N GLY A 561 -10.70 10.53 13.14
CA GLY A 561 -11.94 10.46 12.36
C GLY A 561 -12.03 9.48 11.16
N GLN A 562 -11.06 8.59 11.01
CA GLN A 562 -11.07 7.48 10.04
C GLN A 562 -11.92 6.30 10.50
N GLU A 563 -12.28 6.23 11.77
CA GLU A 563 -13.09 5.17 12.39
C GLU A 563 -14.58 5.50 12.46
N ILE A 564 -15.03 6.48 11.70
CA ILE A 564 -16.45 6.82 11.67
C ILE A 564 -17.18 5.76 10.86
N PHE A 565 -18.13 5.10 11.50
CA PHE A 565 -18.89 3.98 10.99
C PHE A 565 -20.38 4.32 10.81
N SER A 566 -21.13 3.47 10.13
CA SER A 566 -22.49 3.71 9.63
C SER A 566 -22.51 4.96 8.73
N THR A 567 -21.77 4.89 7.64
CA THR A 567 -21.65 5.93 6.63
C THR A 567 -21.89 5.37 5.23
N ILE A 568 -22.25 6.23 4.31
CA ILE A 568 -22.23 5.89 2.89
C ILE A 568 -20.75 5.82 2.47
N HIS A 569 -20.33 4.67 1.97
CA HIS A 569 -18.95 4.41 1.55
C HIS A 569 -18.76 4.59 0.05
N ARG A 570 -19.80 4.33 -0.75
CA ARG A 570 -19.79 4.52 -2.19
C ARG A 570 -21.06 5.21 -2.67
N LEU A 571 -20.89 6.15 -3.61
CA LEU A 571 -21.97 6.88 -4.26
C LEU A 571 -21.62 6.98 -5.74
N GLU A 572 -22.55 6.60 -6.64
CA GLU A 572 -22.38 6.69 -8.08
C GLU A 572 -23.64 7.17 -8.78
N GLU A 573 -23.48 7.98 -9.83
CA GLU A 573 -24.56 8.40 -10.72
C GLU A 573 -24.53 7.62 -12.03
N SER A 574 -25.68 7.21 -12.53
CA SER A 574 -25.79 6.51 -13.82
C SER A 574 -25.21 7.36 -14.96
N PRO A 575 -24.31 6.83 -15.79
CA PRO A 575 -23.84 7.54 -16.97
C PRO A 575 -24.93 7.68 -18.08
N HIS A 576 -26.05 6.97 -17.96
CA HIS A 576 -27.14 6.95 -18.93
C HIS A 576 -28.30 7.87 -18.56
N GLU A 577 -28.61 7.99 -17.27
CA GLU A 577 -29.83 8.64 -16.78
C GLU A 577 -29.47 9.62 -15.64
N GLN A 578 -29.66 10.91 -15.89
CA GLN A 578 -29.40 11.95 -14.89
C GLN A 578 -30.30 11.76 -13.66
N GLY A 579 -29.74 11.89 -12.45
CA GLY A 579 -30.44 11.76 -11.18
C GLY A 579 -30.80 10.33 -10.79
N VAL A 580 -30.25 9.30 -11.49
CA VAL A 580 -30.26 7.92 -11.03
C VAL A 580 -28.99 7.69 -10.24
N LEU A 581 -29.10 7.64 -8.91
CA LEU A 581 -27.97 7.51 -7.98
C LEU A 581 -28.05 6.19 -7.22
N TRP A 582 -26.90 5.59 -7.00
CA TRP A 582 -26.72 4.43 -6.14
C TRP A 582 -25.87 4.83 -4.93
N ALA A 583 -26.27 4.39 -3.73
CA ALA A 583 -25.54 4.64 -2.49
C ALA A 583 -25.37 3.33 -1.72
N GLY A 584 -24.11 2.98 -1.46
CA GLY A 584 -23.71 1.79 -0.69
C GLY A 584 -23.10 2.18 0.64
N THR A 585 -23.55 1.54 1.74
CA THR A 585 -23.08 1.87 3.08
C THR A 585 -22.00 0.89 3.56
N ASP A 586 -21.20 1.36 4.51
CA ASP A 586 -20.17 0.53 5.16
C ASP A 586 -20.77 -0.45 6.18
N ASP A 587 -22.02 -0.28 6.58
CA ASP A 587 -22.78 -1.18 7.48
C ASP A 587 -23.74 -2.13 6.76
N GLY A 588 -23.74 -2.13 5.40
CA GLY A 588 -24.30 -3.22 4.60
C GLY A 588 -25.61 -2.94 3.89
N ARG A 589 -26.02 -1.69 3.69
CA ARG A 589 -27.21 -1.30 2.91
C ARG A 589 -26.85 -0.77 1.54
N LEU A 590 -27.68 -1.04 0.57
CA LEU A 590 -27.58 -0.51 -0.79
C LEU A 590 -28.90 0.12 -1.21
N TRP A 591 -28.80 1.33 -1.73
CA TRP A 591 -29.93 2.17 -2.09
C TRP A 591 -29.85 2.67 -3.52
N ILE A 592 -31.00 2.89 -4.14
CA ILE A 592 -31.13 3.56 -5.43
C ILE A 592 -32.20 4.65 -5.36
N THR A 593 -31.89 5.83 -5.92
CA THR A 593 -32.91 6.80 -6.33
C THR A 593 -32.97 6.88 -7.85
N ARG A 594 -34.16 7.14 -8.40
CA ARG A 594 -34.36 7.32 -9.84
C ARG A 594 -35.00 8.68 -10.17
N ASN A 595 -34.99 9.59 -9.22
CA ASN A 595 -35.60 10.90 -9.32
C ASN A 595 -34.84 11.97 -8.55
N ASP A 596 -33.48 11.89 -8.63
CA ASP A 596 -32.54 12.91 -8.10
C ASP A 596 -32.71 13.13 -6.59
N GLY A 597 -32.92 12.03 -5.83
CA GLY A 597 -33.07 12.04 -4.37
C GLY A 597 -34.50 12.24 -3.88
N GLY A 598 -35.49 12.37 -4.77
CA GLY A 598 -36.88 12.53 -4.36
C GLY A 598 -37.50 11.33 -3.63
N GLU A 599 -36.99 10.14 -3.93
CA GLU A 599 -37.31 8.87 -3.25
C GLU A 599 -36.11 7.94 -3.33
N TRP A 600 -35.76 7.30 -2.21
CA TRP A 600 -34.72 6.27 -2.14
C TRP A 600 -35.37 4.91 -1.85
N ASN A 601 -35.02 3.93 -2.66
CA ASN A 601 -35.47 2.54 -2.54
C ASN A 601 -34.31 1.65 -2.13
N GLU A 602 -34.48 0.87 -1.07
CA GLU A 602 -33.50 -0.12 -0.67
C GLU A 602 -33.50 -1.31 -1.60
N VAL A 603 -32.33 -1.66 -2.12
CA VAL A 603 -32.08 -2.75 -3.07
C VAL A 603 -30.95 -3.68 -2.60
N THR A 604 -30.69 -3.71 -1.31
CA THR A 604 -29.69 -4.56 -0.69
C THR A 604 -29.86 -6.01 -1.13
N PRO A 605 -28.81 -6.68 -1.64
CA PRO A 605 -28.87 -8.08 -2.01
C PRO A 605 -29.36 -8.95 -0.84
N PRO A 606 -30.30 -9.87 -1.06
CA PRO A 606 -30.78 -10.74 -0.01
C PRO A 606 -29.67 -11.70 0.45
N ASN A 607 -29.66 -12.04 1.74
CA ASN A 607 -28.73 -12.99 2.36
C ASN A 607 -27.25 -12.55 2.35
N LEU A 608 -26.97 -11.25 2.27
CA LEU A 608 -25.62 -10.78 2.60
C LEU A 608 -25.32 -11.08 4.07
N PRO A 609 -24.11 -11.52 4.40
CA PRO A 609 -23.68 -11.61 5.79
C PRO A 609 -23.74 -10.22 6.47
N GLU A 610 -23.98 -10.20 7.76
CA GLU A 610 -23.93 -8.93 8.52
C GLU A 610 -22.60 -8.22 8.34
N LEU A 611 -22.59 -6.88 8.42
CA LEU A 611 -21.42 -6.03 8.29
C LEU A 611 -20.71 -6.14 6.93
N SER A 612 -21.43 -6.43 5.88
CA SER A 612 -20.96 -6.42 4.49
C SER A 612 -20.85 -4.99 3.97
N ALA A 613 -19.66 -4.39 3.98
CA ALA A 613 -19.48 -3.06 3.41
C ALA A 613 -19.63 -3.08 1.88
N ILE A 614 -20.51 -2.28 1.35
CA ILE A 614 -20.55 -2.02 -0.10
C ILE A 614 -19.37 -1.12 -0.43
N TYR A 615 -18.27 -1.75 -0.90
CA TYR A 615 -16.98 -1.07 -1.06
C TYR A 615 -16.85 -0.40 -2.44
N GLU A 616 -17.46 -1.01 -3.47
CA GLU A 616 -17.50 -0.50 -4.82
C GLU A 616 -18.86 -0.69 -5.47
N ILE A 617 -19.25 0.27 -6.30
CA ILE A 617 -20.42 0.23 -7.16
C ILE A 617 -19.97 0.61 -8.57
N GLU A 618 -20.20 -0.25 -9.54
CA GLU A 618 -19.95 0.01 -10.96
C GLU A 618 -21.25 -0.11 -11.74
N ILE A 619 -21.75 1.00 -12.24
CA ILE A 619 -22.91 1.02 -13.12
C ILE A 619 -22.43 0.73 -14.53
N SER A 620 -22.96 -0.31 -15.16
CA SER A 620 -22.55 -0.71 -16.51
C SER A 620 -22.59 0.44 -17.51
N PRO A 621 -21.50 0.71 -18.25
CA PRO A 621 -21.52 1.71 -19.32
C PRO A 621 -22.37 1.29 -20.54
N HIS A 622 -22.87 0.04 -20.57
CA HIS A 622 -23.64 -0.52 -21.68
C HIS A 622 -25.13 -0.63 -21.40
N ASN A 623 -25.51 -0.81 -20.14
CA ASN A 623 -26.92 -1.03 -19.76
C ASN A 623 -27.27 -0.35 -18.44
N PRO A 624 -28.18 0.65 -18.42
CA PRO A 624 -28.53 1.40 -17.23
C PRO A 624 -29.10 0.55 -16.09
N ALA A 625 -29.69 -0.61 -16.39
CA ALA A 625 -30.26 -1.50 -15.38
C ALA A 625 -29.23 -2.47 -14.76
N THR A 626 -28.01 -2.50 -15.30
CA THR A 626 -26.95 -3.38 -14.83
C THR A 626 -26.00 -2.65 -13.91
N THR A 627 -25.73 -3.23 -12.75
CA THR A 627 -24.79 -2.70 -11.76
C THR A 627 -24.04 -3.86 -11.12
N TYR A 628 -22.73 -3.67 -10.95
CA TYR A 628 -21.86 -4.60 -10.25
C TYR A 628 -21.47 -4.00 -8.90
N ILE A 629 -21.30 -4.84 -7.87
CA ILE A 629 -20.81 -4.40 -6.56
C ILE A 629 -19.70 -5.32 -6.07
N ALA A 630 -18.68 -4.71 -5.44
CA ALA A 630 -17.69 -5.42 -4.63
C ALA A 630 -17.94 -5.12 -3.15
N ILE A 631 -17.79 -6.14 -2.31
CA ILE A 631 -18.08 -6.06 -0.88
C ILE A 631 -16.85 -6.52 -0.11
N THR A 632 -16.58 -5.85 1.02
CA THR A 632 -15.51 -6.23 1.94
C THR A 632 -16.05 -6.48 3.34
N ARG A 633 -15.43 -7.43 4.06
CA ARG A 633 -15.82 -7.77 5.44
C ARG A 633 -14.62 -7.90 6.39
N TYR A 634 -13.37 -7.90 5.89
CA TYR A 634 -12.17 -8.18 6.68
C TYR A 634 -12.02 -7.27 7.91
N ARG A 635 -12.23 -5.95 7.80
CA ARG A 635 -12.12 -5.01 8.92
C ARG A 635 -13.23 -5.12 9.97
N LYS A 636 -14.28 -5.87 9.70
CA LYS A 636 -15.48 -5.93 10.54
C LYS A 636 -15.70 -7.31 11.13
N ALA A 637 -15.49 -8.33 10.33
CA ALA A 637 -15.79 -9.72 10.66
C ALA A 637 -14.58 -10.65 10.52
N ASP A 638 -13.39 -10.12 10.26
CA ASP A 638 -12.17 -10.89 10.01
C ASP A 638 -12.34 -11.91 8.88
N ASP A 639 -13.11 -11.52 7.85
CA ASP A 639 -13.52 -12.38 6.74
C ASP A 639 -12.86 -11.86 5.45
N TYR A 640 -11.95 -12.64 4.91
CA TYR A 640 -11.10 -12.32 3.76
C TYR A 640 -11.60 -12.94 2.45
N GLU A 641 -12.82 -13.48 2.43
CA GLU A 641 -13.39 -14.07 1.21
C GLU A 641 -13.79 -13.01 0.18
N PRO A 642 -13.76 -13.34 -1.11
CA PRO A 642 -14.22 -12.45 -2.17
C PRO A 642 -15.75 -12.36 -2.20
N TYR A 643 -16.28 -11.17 -2.49
CA TYR A 643 -17.71 -10.94 -2.65
C TYR A 643 -17.95 -10.01 -3.85
N LEU A 644 -18.46 -10.59 -4.95
CA LEU A 644 -18.82 -9.88 -6.18
C LEU A 644 -20.26 -10.23 -6.57
N LEU A 645 -21.08 -9.23 -6.81
CA LEU A 645 -22.47 -9.43 -7.23
C LEU A 645 -22.84 -8.52 -8.41
N LYS A 646 -23.81 -8.97 -9.18
CA LYS A 646 -24.38 -8.27 -10.34
C LYS A 646 -25.90 -8.24 -10.25
N THR A 647 -26.48 -7.10 -10.60
CA THR A 647 -27.90 -6.97 -10.96
C THR A 647 -28.03 -6.60 -12.42
N SER A 648 -29.18 -6.92 -13.04
CA SER A 648 -29.52 -6.45 -14.42
C SER A 648 -30.93 -5.87 -14.48
N ASP A 649 -31.51 -5.51 -13.32
CA ASP A 649 -32.88 -5.06 -13.19
C ASP A 649 -33.04 -3.96 -12.11
N TYR A 650 -32.01 -3.08 -11.96
CA TYR A 650 -31.97 -2.01 -10.98
C TYR A 650 -32.04 -2.53 -9.52
N GLY A 651 -31.38 -3.65 -9.22
CA GLY A 651 -31.26 -4.18 -7.87
C GLY A 651 -32.43 -5.03 -7.39
N LYS A 652 -33.40 -5.37 -8.25
CA LYS A 652 -34.52 -6.26 -7.87
C LYS A 652 -34.04 -7.70 -7.65
N THR A 653 -33.11 -8.16 -8.48
CA THR A 653 -32.48 -9.48 -8.35
C THR A 653 -30.96 -9.39 -8.45
N TRP A 654 -30.27 -10.28 -7.76
CA TRP A 654 -28.81 -10.31 -7.70
C TRP A 654 -28.23 -11.68 -8.01
N THR A 655 -27.14 -11.72 -8.74
CA THR A 655 -26.35 -12.91 -9.08
C THR A 655 -24.94 -12.77 -8.52
N ARG A 656 -24.40 -13.80 -7.91
CA ARG A 656 -23.00 -13.85 -7.46
C ARG A 656 -22.08 -14.13 -8.64
N LEU A 657 -20.94 -13.41 -8.70
CA LEU A 657 -19.89 -13.56 -9.71
C LEU A 657 -18.59 -14.15 -9.15
N ASP A 658 -18.52 -14.36 -7.85
CA ASP A 658 -17.33 -14.85 -7.15
C ASP A 658 -17.21 -16.36 -7.08
N GLY A 659 -18.09 -17.11 -7.77
CA GLY A 659 -18.12 -18.58 -7.70
C GLY A 659 -16.84 -19.29 -8.18
N THR A 660 -16.10 -18.67 -9.10
CA THR A 660 -14.80 -19.16 -9.60
C THR A 660 -13.63 -18.26 -9.19
N PHE A 661 -13.89 -17.23 -8.39
CA PHE A 661 -12.84 -16.35 -7.90
C PHE A 661 -11.99 -17.08 -6.83
N PRO A 662 -10.67 -16.92 -6.84
CA PRO A 662 -9.82 -17.54 -5.83
C PRO A 662 -10.18 -17.09 -4.41
N LYS A 663 -10.20 -18.02 -3.46
CA LYS A 663 -10.46 -17.73 -2.04
C LYS A 663 -9.31 -16.92 -1.41
N GLY A 664 -9.63 -16.19 -0.35
CA GLY A 664 -8.64 -15.37 0.37
C GLY A 664 -8.23 -14.09 -0.35
N HIS A 665 -8.82 -13.77 -1.51
CA HIS A 665 -8.59 -12.52 -2.22
C HIS A 665 -9.73 -11.53 -1.97
N VAL A 666 -9.52 -10.60 -1.06
CA VAL A 666 -10.49 -9.53 -0.79
C VAL A 666 -10.68 -8.65 -2.02
N THR A 667 -11.89 -8.58 -2.54
CA THR A 667 -12.24 -7.76 -3.71
C THR A 667 -12.53 -6.32 -3.28
N LYS A 668 -11.81 -5.34 -3.87
CA LYS A 668 -11.90 -3.91 -3.50
C LYS A 668 -12.57 -3.05 -4.57
N THR A 669 -12.40 -3.38 -5.82
CA THR A 669 -12.99 -2.62 -6.93
C THR A 669 -13.37 -3.55 -8.07
N ILE A 670 -14.36 -3.15 -8.86
CA ILE A 670 -14.77 -3.81 -10.10
C ILE A 670 -15.05 -2.75 -11.14
N ARG A 671 -14.62 -2.98 -12.39
CA ARG A 671 -14.89 -2.09 -13.53
C ARG A 671 -15.30 -2.91 -14.74
N GLU A 672 -16.29 -2.43 -15.49
CA GLU A 672 -16.64 -2.97 -16.79
C GLU A 672 -15.96 -2.13 -17.88
N ASP A 673 -15.42 -2.80 -18.91
CA ASP A 673 -14.82 -2.12 -20.04
C ASP A 673 -15.87 -1.28 -20.80
N THR A 674 -15.49 -0.04 -21.16
CA THR A 674 -16.39 0.92 -21.81
C THR A 674 -16.74 0.58 -23.26
N VAL A 675 -16.02 -0.38 -23.88
CA VAL A 675 -16.17 -0.78 -25.29
C VAL A 675 -16.75 -2.20 -25.42
N ARG A 676 -16.27 -3.14 -24.60
CA ARG A 676 -16.71 -4.54 -24.64
C ARG A 676 -17.53 -4.86 -23.40
N GLN A 677 -18.85 -5.05 -23.61
CA GLN A 677 -19.73 -5.52 -22.55
C GLN A 677 -19.27 -6.87 -21.97
N GLY A 678 -19.31 -7.02 -20.65
CA GLY A 678 -18.93 -8.24 -19.95
C GLY A 678 -17.43 -8.50 -19.86
N LEU A 679 -16.57 -7.58 -20.33
CA LEU A 679 -15.15 -7.58 -20.00
C LEU A 679 -15.00 -6.82 -18.68
N LEU A 680 -14.66 -7.56 -17.62
CA LEU A 680 -14.62 -7.04 -16.25
C LEU A 680 -13.20 -7.12 -15.69
N PHE A 681 -12.84 -6.11 -14.88
CA PHE A 681 -11.58 -6.05 -14.14
C PHE A 681 -11.88 -5.90 -12.65
N VAL A 682 -11.16 -6.63 -11.81
CA VAL A 682 -11.29 -6.59 -10.35
C VAL A 682 -9.94 -6.34 -9.71
N GLY A 683 -9.87 -5.34 -8.83
CA GLY A 683 -8.73 -5.09 -7.95
C GLY A 683 -8.90 -5.78 -6.60
N THR A 684 -7.82 -6.38 -6.11
CA THR A 684 -7.76 -7.12 -4.84
C THR A 684 -6.57 -6.67 -4.00
N GLU A 685 -6.38 -7.30 -2.83
CA GLU A 685 -5.18 -7.10 -2.00
C GLU A 685 -3.90 -7.61 -2.67
N THR A 686 -3.99 -8.46 -3.68
CA THR A 686 -2.83 -9.11 -4.31
C THR A 686 -2.69 -8.80 -5.79
N GLY A 687 -3.49 -7.86 -6.32
CA GLY A 687 -3.37 -7.43 -7.72
C GLY A 687 -4.70 -7.39 -8.46
N VAL A 688 -4.64 -7.60 -9.77
CA VAL A 688 -5.75 -7.47 -10.71
C VAL A 688 -6.19 -8.82 -11.24
N PHE A 689 -7.50 -9.00 -11.38
CA PHE A 689 -8.13 -10.13 -12.07
C PHE A 689 -8.98 -9.62 -13.24
N VAL A 690 -9.09 -10.43 -14.28
CA VAL A 690 -9.90 -10.16 -15.46
C VAL A 690 -10.91 -11.28 -15.72
N SER A 691 -12.12 -10.91 -16.12
CA SER A 691 -13.12 -11.81 -16.71
C SER A 691 -13.49 -11.32 -18.11
N ILE A 692 -13.52 -12.24 -19.07
CA ILE A 692 -13.92 -11.94 -20.46
C ILE A 692 -15.33 -12.47 -20.79
N ASP A 693 -16.00 -13.05 -19.81
CA ASP A 693 -17.26 -13.79 -19.88
C ASP A 693 -18.28 -13.34 -18.82
N ASP A 694 -18.28 -12.03 -18.54
CA ASP A 694 -19.27 -11.38 -17.65
C ASP A 694 -19.24 -11.94 -16.19
N GLY A 695 -18.05 -12.26 -15.71
CA GLY A 695 -17.82 -12.74 -14.35
C GLY A 695 -18.06 -14.25 -14.16
N ALA A 696 -18.26 -15.01 -15.22
CA ALA A 696 -18.40 -16.47 -15.10
C ALA A 696 -17.08 -17.15 -14.74
N THR A 697 -15.96 -16.64 -15.27
CA THR A 697 -14.61 -17.10 -14.91
C THR A 697 -13.67 -15.92 -14.67
N TRP A 698 -12.67 -16.11 -13.80
CA TRP A 698 -11.71 -15.10 -13.43
C TRP A 698 -10.27 -15.59 -13.61
N ARG A 699 -9.41 -14.71 -14.13
CA ARG A 699 -8.00 -15.02 -14.41
C ARG A 699 -7.12 -13.93 -13.79
N PRO A 700 -5.98 -14.27 -13.15
CA PRO A 700 -5.04 -13.29 -12.64
C PRO A 700 -4.39 -12.51 -13.78
N MET A 701 -4.21 -11.20 -13.57
CA MET A 701 -3.65 -10.28 -14.56
C MET A 701 -2.55 -9.38 -13.96
N ASN A 702 -1.83 -9.87 -12.96
CA ASN A 702 -0.69 -9.13 -12.41
C ASN A 702 0.45 -8.99 -13.42
N LEU A 703 0.68 -10.01 -14.25
CA LEU A 703 1.74 -9.99 -15.28
C LEU A 703 3.12 -9.69 -14.65
N ASN A 704 3.69 -8.53 -14.99
CA ASN A 704 4.95 -8.03 -14.40
C ASN A 704 4.74 -7.13 -13.17
N MET A 705 3.51 -6.82 -12.77
CA MET A 705 3.23 -6.10 -11.53
C MET A 705 3.35 -7.08 -10.35
N PRO A 706 4.07 -6.73 -9.26
CA PRO A 706 4.11 -7.56 -8.06
C PRO A 706 2.72 -7.78 -7.44
N ALA A 707 2.63 -8.65 -6.44
CA ALA A 707 1.42 -8.80 -5.65
C ALA A 707 1.18 -7.55 -4.80
N LEU A 708 0.50 -6.55 -5.36
CA LEU A 708 0.21 -5.25 -4.74
C LEU A 708 -1.27 -5.10 -4.42
N PRO A 709 -1.63 -4.42 -3.33
CA PRO A 709 -3.02 -4.05 -3.08
C PRO A 709 -3.49 -3.03 -4.13
N VAL A 710 -4.52 -3.40 -4.91
CA VAL A 710 -5.17 -2.54 -5.90
C VAL A 710 -6.49 -2.06 -5.33
N PHE A 711 -6.54 -0.79 -4.95
CA PHE A 711 -7.69 -0.19 -4.27
C PHE A 711 -8.73 0.34 -5.25
N ASP A 712 -8.29 0.79 -6.42
CA ASP A 712 -9.19 1.26 -7.47
C ASP A 712 -8.63 0.99 -8.87
N LEU A 713 -9.52 0.93 -9.86
CA LEU A 713 -9.23 0.74 -11.27
C LEU A 713 -10.01 1.77 -12.09
N GLU A 714 -9.46 2.19 -13.22
CA GLU A 714 -10.16 3.01 -14.22
C GLU A 714 -9.83 2.54 -15.63
N VAL A 715 -10.84 2.46 -16.50
CA VAL A 715 -10.67 2.20 -17.94
C VAL A 715 -10.71 3.52 -18.68
N LYS A 716 -9.56 3.98 -19.18
CA LYS A 716 -9.45 5.23 -19.94
C LYS A 716 -9.02 4.95 -21.38
N ASN A 717 -9.89 5.21 -22.35
CA ASN A 717 -9.66 4.91 -23.75
C ASN A 717 -9.38 3.42 -23.98
N ALA A 718 -8.12 3.06 -24.26
CA ALA A 718 -7.66 1.68 -24.39
C ALA A 718 -6.70 1.27 -23.27
N ASP A 719 -6.57 2.05 -22.21
CA ASP A 719 -5.68 1.78 -21.10
C ASP A 719 -6.47 1.34 -19.86
N LEU A 720 -5.91 0.44 -19.05
CA LEU A 720 -6.39 0.12 -17.72
C LEU A 720 -5.42 0.70 -16.69
N ILE A 721 -5.94 1.52 -15.78
CA ILE A 721 -5.15 2.21 -14.76
C ILE A 721 -5.45 1.60 -13.40
N ALA A 722 -4.41 1.30 -12.63
CA ALA A 722 -4.51 0.76 -11.29
C ALA A 722 -3.96 1.75 -10.26
N ALA A 723 -4.77 2.11 -9.28
CA ALA A 723 -4.34 2.78 -8.06
C ALA A 723 -3.87 1.74 -7.06
N THR A 724 -2.54 1.64 -6.87
CA THR A 724 -1.99 0.68 -5.91
C THR A 724 -1.76 1.35 -4.56
N HIS A 725 -1.91 0.56 -3.51
CA HIS A 725 -1.68 1.04 -2.16
C HIS A 725 -0.28 0.62 -1.68
N GLY A 726 0.78 1.17 -2.33
CA GLY A 726 2.17 0.90 -1.96
C GLY A 726 3.20 0.96 -3.07
N ALA A 727 2.77 1.22 -4.34
CA ALA A 727 3.69 1.34 -5.47
C ALA A 727 3.20 2.35 -6.54
N GLY A 728 2.46 3.39 -6.13
CA GLY A 728 2.00 4.42 -7.04
C GLY A 728 0.91 3.96 -8.01
N PHE A 729 0.80 4.62 -9.15
CA PHE A 729 -0.09 4.24 -10.24
C PHE A 729 0.61 3.36 -11.26
N TRP A 730 -0.15 2.39 -11.78
CA TRP A 730 0.27 1.53 -12.87
C TRP A 730 -0.71 1.63 -14.04
N ILE A 731 -0.20 1.59 -15.26
CA ILE A 731 -1.01 1.60 -16.48
C ILE A 731 -0.67 0.35 -17.31
N LEU A 732 -1.71 -0.39 -17.66
CA LEU A 732 -1.64 -1.41 -18.69
C LEU A 732 -2.01 -0.73 -20.01
N ASP A 733 -1.01 -0.41 -20.81
CA ASP A 733 -1.20 0.24 -22.09
C ASP A 733 -1.84 -0.72 -23.09
N ASP A 734 -2.92 -0.28 -23.71
CA ASP A 734 -3.60 -0.95 -24.83
C ASP A 734 -4.21 -2.32 -24.48
N ILE A 735 -5.38 -2.31 -23.87
CA ILE A 735 -6.20 -3.51 -23.63
C ILE A 735 -7.02 -3.94 -24.85
N SER A 736 -6.77 -3.39 -26.05
CA SER A 736 -7.51 -3.75 -27.25
C SER A 736 -7.45 -5.25 -27.62
N PRO A 737 -6.40 -6.02 -27.30
CA PRO A 737 -6.44 -7.46 -27.44
C PRO A 737 -7.51 -8.15 -26.61
N LEU A 738 -7.71 -7.69 -25.34
CA LEU A 738 -8.76 -8.24 -24.48
C LEU A 738 -10.15 -7.95 -25.03
N ARG A 739 -10.36 -6.78 -25.64
CA ARG A 739 -11.61 -6.40 -26.31
C ARG A 739 -11.94 -7.28 -27.51
N GLN A 740 -10.93 -7.82 -28.16
CA GLN A 740 -11.05 -8.65 -29.39
C GLN A 740 -10.93 -10.14 -29.06
N TYR A 741 -10.52 -10.51 -27.84
CA TYR A 741 -10.31 -11.91 -27.49
C TYR A 741 -11.64 -12.67 -27.50
N ALA A 742 -11.64 -13.83 -28.15
CA ALA A 742 -12.76 -14.75 -28.21
C ALA A 742 -12.25 -16.18 -28.06
N ALA A 743 -13.04 -17.07 -27.47
CA ALA A 743 -12.63 -18.44 -27.19
C ALA A 743 -12.15 -19.20 -28.47
N GLU A 744 -12.72 -18.87 -29.63
CA GLU A 744 -12.35 -19.45 -30.92
C GLU A 744 -10.93 -19.07 -31.37
N LEU A 745 -10.30 -18.08 -30.77
CA LEU A 745 -8.92 -17.71 -31.09
C LEU A 745 -7.92 -18.76 -30.60
N ALA A 746 -8.24 -19.52 -29.57
CA ALA A 746 -7.41 -20.59 -29.04
C ALA A 746 -7.17 -21.71 -30.10
N ASP A 747 -8.09 -21.90 -31.03
CA ASP A 747 -8.01 -22.91 -32.09
C ASP A 747 -7.28 -22.42 -33.35
N LYS A 748 -6.93 -21.12 -33.41
CA LYS A 748 -6.25 -20.55 -34.59
C LYS A 748 -4.74 -20.77 -34.51
N LYS A 749 -4.13 -21.08 -35.67
CA LYS A 749 -2.68 -21.19 -35.78
C LYS A 749 -1.98 -19.85 -35.56
N ALA A 750 -2.58 -18.77 -36.04
CA ALA A 750 -2.12 -17.40 -35.87
C ALA A 750 -3.32 -16.44 -35.91
N HIS A 751 -3.25 -15.39 -35.10
CA HIS A 751 -4.19 -14.28 -35.11
C HIS A 751 -3.46 -12.96 -34.87
N LEU A 752 -3.73 -11.97 -35.74
CA LEU A 752 -3.24 -10.60 -35.56
C LEU A 752 -4.38 -9.74 -35.00
N PHE A 753 -4.19 -9.19 -33.80
CA PHE A 753 -5.14 -8.24 -33.24
C PHE A 753 -5.07 -6.92 -33.99
N LYS A 754 -6.22 -6.28 -34.22
CA LYS A 754 -6.25 -4.92 -34.74
C LYS A 754 -5.62 -3.97 -33.69
N PRO A 755 -4.51 -3.29 -34.02
CA PRO A 755 -3.92 -2.33 -33.09
C PRO A 755 -4.88 -1.17 -32.78
N SER A 756 -4.78 -0.59 -31.60
CA SER A 756 -5.44 0.66 -31.26
C SER A 756 -4.81 1.84 -32.02
N ASP A 757 -5.58 2.92 -32.17
CA ASP A 757 -5.06 4.18 -32.71
C ASP A 757 -3.92 4.69 -31.81
N HIS A 758 -2.80 5.03 -32.39
CA HIS A 758 -1.62 5.46 -31.68
C HIS A 758 -1.18 6.86 -32.07
N THR A 759 -1.01 7.74 -31.11
CA THR A 759 -0.49 9.09 -31.36
C THR A 759 1.02 9.09 -31.37
N ARG A 760 1.60 9.52 -32.49
CA ARG A 760 3.04 9.65 -32.62
C ARG A 760 3.54 10.92 -31.91
N PHE A 761 4.32 10.77 -30.86
CA PHE A 761 5.05 11.85 -30.23
C PHE A 761 6.32 12.23 -30.99
N GLY A 762 6.68 13.52 -30.93
CA GLY A 762 8.03 13.93 -31.24
C GLY A 762 8.98 13.48 -30.11
N TYR A 763 9.80 12.48 -30.38
CA TYR A 763 10.78 11.98 -29.40
C TYR A 763 11.89 12.98 -29.18
N ASN A 764 12.34 13.17 -27.97
CA ASN A 764 13.54 13.95 -27.67
C ASN A 764 14.77 13.05 -27.77
N TRP A 765 15.39 13.03 -28.93
CA TRP A 765 16.57 12.23 -29.26
C TRP A 765 17.81 12.47 -28.37
N TRP A 766 17.81 13.55 -27.57
CA TRP A 766 18.90 13.86 -26.63
C TRP A 766 19.08 12.82 -25.53
N ILE A 767 18.05 12.04 -25.20
CA ILE A 767 18.14 10.93 -24.23
C ILE A 767 19.10 9.84 -24.74
N ASP A 768 19.11 9.57 -26.06
CA ASP A 768 20.01 8.59 -26.65
C ASP A 768 21.42 9.15 -26.93
N TYR A 769 21.59 10.47 -26.92
CA TYR A 769 22.86 11.09 -27.23
C TYR A 769 23.85 11.12 -26.05
N GLY A 770 23.40 10.88 -24.84
CA GLY A 770 24.25 10.78 -23.65
C GLY A 770 25.10 9.50 -23.56
N GLY A 771 25.07 8.69 -24.61
CA GLY A 771 25.85 7.47 -24.70
C GLY A 771 27.29 7.72 -25.10
N GLY A 772 28.12 8.27 -24.23
CA GLY A 772 29.56 8.07 -24.28
C GLY A 772 29.91 6.58 -24.25
N PRO A 773 31.16 6.18 -24.56
CA PRO A 773 31.62 4.82 -24.36
C PRO A 773 31.31 4.41 -22.90
N PRO A 774 31.11 3.10 -22.62
CA PRO A 774 30.93 2.60 -21.27
C PRO A 774 31.99 3.22 -20.38
N SER A 775 31.57 4.10 -19.47
CA SER A 775 32.43 4.63 -18.43
C SER A 775 32.11 3.85 -17.15
N ASP A 776 33.00 3.85 -16.20
CA ASP A 776 32.76 3.31 -14.86
C ASP A 776 31.68 4.11 -14.10
N GLN A 777 31.03 5.07 -14.76
CA GLN A 777 29.95 5.85 -14.18
C GLN A 777 28.68 5.02 -14.13
N LYS A 778 28.20 4.81 -12.91
CA LYS A 778 26.99 4.06 -12.60
C LYS A 778 25.70 4.85 -12.90
N TYR A 779 25.76 6.19 -12.82
CA TYR A 779 24.60 7.08 -12.95
C TYR A 779 24.82 8.14 -14.03
N PHE A 780 23.74 8.43 -14.76
CA PHE A 780 23.71 9.47 -15.77
C PHE A 780 22.59 10.46 -15.48
N PHE A 781 22.95 11.75 -15.55
CA PHE A 781 22.01 12.84 -15.40
C PHE A 781 21.82 13.56 -16.74
N VAL A 782 20.59 13.70 -17.20
CA VAL A 782 20.27 14.42 -18.43
C VAL A 782 20.15 15.90 -18.14
N ARG A 783 21.15 16.67 -18.50
CA ARG A 783 21.35 18.05 -18.05
C ARG A 783 20.62 19.10 -18.88
N ASN A 784 20.25 18.87 -20.12
CA ASN A 784 19.74 19.90 -21.03
C ASN A 784 18.35 19.63 -21.56
N ALA A 785 17.73 18.54 -21.14
CA ALA A 785 16.34 18.34 -21.40
C ALA A 785 15.56 18.96 -20.26
N GLU A 786 14.59 19.79 -20.55
CA GLU A 786 13.56 20.07 -19.58
C GLU A 786 12.82 18.76 -19.31
N PRO A 787 12.62 18.47 -18.13
CA PRO A 787 13.31 18.66 -16.87
C PRO A 787 14.24 17.49 -16.59
N GLY A 788 15.35 17.71 -15.93
CA GLY A 788 16.33 16.67 -15.64
C GLY A 788 15.76 15.52 -14.82
N TYR A 789 16.08 14.32 -15.19
CA TYR A 789 15.86 13.09 -14.41
C TYR A 789 17.12 12.25 -14.43
N THR A 790 17.23 11.34 -13.47
CA THR A 790 18.41 10.50 -13.29
C THR A 790 18.05 9.05 -13.64
N PHE A 791 18.95 8.37 -14.31
CA PHE A 791 18.80 6.94 -14.59
C PHE A 791 20.08 6.17 -14.25
N TYR A 792 19.86 4.88 -14.00
CA TYR A 792 20.89 3.91 -13.74
C TYR A 792 21.08 3.02 -14.98
N GLU A 793 22.30 2.84 -15.45
CA GLU A 793 22.60 1.97 -16.59
C GLU A 793 23.01 0.58 -16.11
N ARG A 794 22.17 -0.43 -16.41
CA ARG A 794 22.41 -1.84 -16.04
C ARG A 794 23.29 -2.61 -17.02
N GLY A 795 23.85 -1.92 -18.02
CA GLY A 795 24.66 -2.54 -19.04
C GLY A 795 23.85 -3.00 -20.26
N VAL A 796 24.42 -3.91 -21.06
CA VAL A 796 23.83 -4.39 -22.30
C VAL A 796 23.12 -5.71 -22.08
N VAL A 797 21.78 -5.72 -22.22
CA VAL A 797 20.93 -6.91 -22.18
C VAL A 797 20.42 -7.20 -23.58
N ASN A 798 20.70 -8.39 -24.14
CA ASN A 798 20.31 -8.78 -25.50
C ASN A 798 20.76 -7.80 -26.60
N GLY A 799 21.92 -7.14 -26.43
CA GLY A 799 22.44 -6.20 -27.40
C GLY A 799 21.93 -4.77 -27.27
N GLU A 800 20.99 -4.51 -26.39
CA GLU A 800 20.46 -3.18 -26.05
C GLU A 800 20.94 -2.70 -24.69
N ARG A 801 21.23 -1.40 -24.59
CA ARG A 801 21.53 -0.78 -23.29
C ARG A 801 20.24 -0.69 -22.48
N LYS A 802 20.23 -1.32 -21.32
CA LYS A 802 19.14 -1.20 -20.37
C LYS A 802 19.40 -0.06 -19.40
N ARG A 803 18.42 0.84 -19.28
CA ARG A 803 18.42 1.98 -18.39
C ARG A 803 17.17 1.93 -17.52
N ASP A 804 17.34 2.01 -16.22
CA ASP A 804 16.25 2.13 -15.28
C ASP A 804 16.27 3.52 -14.65
N PHE A 805 15.14 4.17 -14.55
CA PHE A 805 15.05 5.47 -13.89
C PHE A 805 15.17 5.31 -12.38
N ILE A 806 15.90 6.26 -11.74
CA ILE A 806 16.02 6.33 -10.28
C ILE A 806 14.80 7.05 -9.69
N ASP A 807 14.37 8.13 -10.35
CA ASP A 807 13.45 9.14 -9.83
C ASP A 807 12.30 9.46 -10.80
N ALA A 808 11.99 8.54 -11.69
CA ALA A 808 10.96 8.75 -12.70
C ALA A 808 10.19 7.47 -13.01
N GLY A 809 8.88 7.61 -13.20
CA GLY A 809 8.03 6.58 -13.76
C GLY A 809 8.26 6.39 -15.27
N ASP A 810 7.80 5.28 -15.80
CA ASP A 810 7.94 4.94 -17.20
C ASP A 810 6.93 5.69 -18.10
N ALA A 811 7.40 6.26 -19.21
CA ALA A 811 6.51 6.77 -20.24
C ALA A 811 5.99 5.64 -21.15
N ARG A 812 4.87 5.90 -21.81
CA ARG A 812 4.30 4.98 -22.80
C ARG A 812 5.32 4.70 -23.92
N PRO A 813 5.38 3.47 -24.48
CA PRO A 813 6.18 3.16 -25.64
C PRO A 813 5.86 4.10 -26.82
N LEU A 814 6.89 4.55 -27.53
CA LEU A 814 6.77 5.58 -28.56
C LEU A 814 6.25 5.06 -29.92
N GLY A 815 6.04 3.78 -30.05
CA GLY A 815 5.56 3.13 -31.25
C GLY A 815 4.18 2.51 -31.08
N ALA A 816 3.52 2.19 -32.20
CA ALA A 816 2.31 1.38 -32.16
C ALA A 816 2.64 -0.02 -31.62
N ILE A 817 1.87 -0.49 -30.68
CA ILE A 817 1.99 -1.83 -30.12
C ILE A 817 1.21 -2.79 -31.02
N ILE A 818 1.84 -3.85 -31.47
CA ILE A 818 1.23 -4.86 -32.35
C ILE A 818 1.17 -6.18 -31.57
N TYR A 819 -0.03 -6.63 -31.27
CA TYR A 819 -0.28 -7.89 -30.57
C TYR A 819 -0.70 -8.98 -31.57
N TYR A 820 -0.20 -10.20 -31.33
CA TYR A 820 -0.60 -11.38 -32.11
C TYR A 820 -0.57 -12.63 -31.22
N LEU A 821 -1.40 -13.62 -31.59
CA LEU A 821 -1.36 -14.96 -31.02
C LEU A 821 -0.74 -15.91 -32.02
N LEU A 822 0.12 -16.81 -31.55
CA LEU A 822 0.68 -17.92 -32.31
C LEU A 822 0.45 -19.20 -31.52
N SER A 823 -0.05 -20.25 -32.22
CA SER A 823 -0.11 -21.57 -31.59
C SER A 823 1.26 -22.23 -31.63
N ASP A 824 1.47 -23.25 -30.81
CA ASP A 824 2.69 -24.09 -30.83
C ASP A 824 2.93 -24.82 -32.17
N GLN A 825 1.90 -24.85 -33.03
CA GLN A 825 1.97 -25.42 -34.39
C GLN A 825 2.32 -24.38 -35.45
N ALA A 826 2.56 -23.12 -35.08
CA ALA A 826 2.99 -22.10 -36.03
C ALA A 826 4.39 -22.44 -36.56
N GLY A 827 4.54 -22.45 -37.87
CA GLY A 827 5.85 -22.64 -38.52
C GLY A 827 6.63 -21.32 -38.62
N GLU A 828 7.21 -21.07 -39.80
CA GLU A 828 7.84 -19.77 -40.08
C GLU A 828 6.80 -18.65 -40.07
N VAL A 829 7.06 -17.58 -39.34
CA VAL A 829 6.16 -16.43 -39.18
C VAL A 829 6.86 -15.18 -39.66
N SER A 830 6.17 -14.40 -40.51
CA SER A 830 6.62 -13.09 -40.95
C SER A 830 5.56 -12.02 -40.63
N LEU A 831 6.02 -10.85 -40.23
CA LEU A 831 5.20 -9.67 -40.06
C LEU A 831 5.61 -8.61 -41.10
N THR A 832 4.67 -8.21 -41.90
CA THR A 832 4.90 -7.20 -42.95
C THR A 832 4.10 -5.94 -42.63
N ILE A 833 4.77 -4.79 -42.66
CA ILE A 833 4.13 -3.48 -42.52
C ILE A 833 3.95 -2.87 -43.92
N LEU A 834 2.70 -2.52 -44.22
CA LEU A 834 2.30 -1.95 -45.50
C LEU A 834 1.92 -0.47 -45.36
N ASP A 835 2.10 0.32 -46.43
CA ASP A 835 1.48 1.65 -46.54
C ASP A 835 -0.02 1.56 -46.90
N ALA A 836 -0.69 2.71 -47.00
CA ALA A 836 -2.12 2.76 -47.31
C ALA A 836 -2.44 2.23 -48.74
N GLU A 837 -1.46 2.23 -49.61
CA GLU A 837 -1.55 1.72 -51.01
C GLU A 837 -1.20 0.23 -51.06
N GLY A 838 -0.81 -0.41 -49.95
CA GLY A 838 -0.47 -1.83 -49.88
C GLY A 838 0.98 -2.15 -50.26
N ASN A 839 1.86 -1.16 -50.38
CA ASN A 839 3.28 -1.42 -50.63
C ASN A 839 3.99 -1.76 -49.32
N GLU A 840 4.90 -2.70 -49.38
CA GLU A 840 5.71 -3.09 -48.24
C GLU A 840 6.65 -1.95 -47.80
N ILE A 841 6.53 -1.52 -46.57
CA ILE A 841 7.43 -0.55 -45.93
C ILE A 841 8.59 -1.29 -45.26
N ARG A 842 8.27 -2.43 -44.64
CA ARG A 842 9.24 -3.29 -43.98
C ARG A 842 8.70 -4.71 -43.78
#